data_d3540ec25af610da7e0bff0697dc5d6a
#
_entry.id   d3540ec25af610da7e0bff0697dc5d6a
#
_cell.length_a   1.000
_cell.length_b   1.000
_cell.length_c   1.000
_cell.angle_alpha   90.00
_cell.angle_beta   90.00
_cell.angle_gamma   90.00
#
_symmetry.space_group_name_H-M   'P 1'
#
loop_
_entity.id
_entity.type
_entity.pdbx_description
1 polymer ?
#
loop_
_entity_poly.entity_id
_entity_poly.type
_entity_poly.pdbx_seq_one_letter_code
_entity_poly.pdbx_strand_id
1 'polypeptide(L)'
;MKKALKIFAVALSSIIGLVLLVIGLAIWVVFTPERLTPIVREVASEYVQCEHTIGKVELTFFSTFPRFGLNIDSVMLINPIEGAPNDTVVAIPQMKVSLDVMDLLEKQTVTINELRLPDVVANIYVDSEGKANYDVVALPADTVEDNDSTSTGLPLQKIVVEQLLVSARHLHYTDNTQGLSEAINNLQLTIDNAQVTMDSLRLAVDNIQLAAGVRHSSLALGGKVEGTLERLWMDLSATVDVVAEDVKEFLPTDMQVQGRVKGNATIQMYLDDLMAMQLKKGKIKGDMQLIGVNYHADGIEARLPNNRLQLEIPNSRPSRKEVDWLAATLHTDGGQVNMDTPLAAAFGKTQIAIEANNILGNDPWWHATMALQSDAQLHATMDSMDMAIARPNLKAYAAYHTQDTSKMPVLDAQVAFEHVNGYYTDIQVDIQPSTLTAKLQAPRLQASLQTAALVAQMGEEIYVQTGATMMTAAARYNKNGGDNLLLKWNPRLAVDMHEAEATLAGFEQKITIPEIDFIYSNRNCKIEQSKIVIGNSDFALTGELKNIGRWMRNRGVLEGELTFESETTDVNELLALVSAEEGSEEENIENTAEPQQNGTSASSVETSEETEPFLVPTNVDLTLNTLIKEAKVLDQTAYNLGGKVYVKDGVLVIEEMGFICNAAKLQLTAMYRTPRRNHIYVGFDYHMIDINIQELIGMIPQLDSMMPMLRSFKGEAEFHLAAETYTNAQYEIKPSTLRGAASIFGKDLVVLDNETFDKISKLLLFSKKTKNKVDSISAEMTLYKKEIDVYPFCVSMDNYMVAIGGRHNLDMSFNYDVNVLSPVYLGVNVSGTLDDLDIKLAPCKFAKDFKPRFHRKVDTQSAELRSMIRESMRRNVKL
;
A
#
# COMPACT_ATOMS: atom_id res chain seq x y z
N MET A 1 -105.27 4.20 31.63
CA MET A 1 -103.85 4.46 31.86
C MET A 1 -103.08 4.94 30.63
N LYS A 2 -103.20 4.31 29.43
CA LYS A 2 -102.38 4.68 28.24
C LYS A 2 -102.64 6.09 27.71
N LYS A 3 -103.80 6.70 27.82
CA LYS A 3 -104.05 8.10 27.41
C LYS A 3 -103.51 9.16 28.38
N ALA A 4 -103.54 8.88 29.68
CA ALA A 4 -103.00 9.77 30.69
C ALA A 4 -101.47 9.83 30.60
N LEU A 5 -100.77 8.72 30.26
CA LEU A 5 -99.32 8.64 30.08
C LEU A 5 -98.87 9.45 28.84
N LYS A 6 -99.63 9.39 27.73
CA LYS A 6 -99.33 10.21 26.56
C LYS A 6 -99.47 11.72 26.77
N ILE A 7 -100.50 12.12 27.51
CA ILE A 7 -100.74 13.55 27.86
C ILE A 7 -99.57 14.03 28.78
N PHE A 8 -99.18 13.22 29.77
CA PHE A 8 -98.04 13.53 30.64
C PHE A 8 -96.69 13.59 29.87
N ALA A 9 -96.47 12.71 28.97
CA ALA A 9 -95.21 12.70 28.14
C ALA A 9 -95.24 13.91 27.20
N VAL A 10 -96.31 14.31 26.62
CA VAL A 10 -96.48 15.50 25.76
C VAL A 10 -96.27 16.79 26.61
N ALA A 11 -96.91 16.86 27.80
CA ALA A 11 -96.71 18.02 28.70
C ALA A 11 -95.26 18.10 29.20
N LEU A 12 -94.67 16.98 29.57
CA LEU A 12 -93.25 17.00 30.02
C LEU A 12 -92.28 17.38 28.89
N SER A 13 -92.49 16.91 27.67
CA SER A 13 -91.66 17.27 26.51
C SER A 13 -91.87 18.74 26.11
N SER A 14 -93.07 19.30 26.27
CA SER A 14 -93.41 20.73 26.07
C SER A 14 -92.72 21.63 27.09
N ILE A 15 -92.66 21.17 28.35
CA ILE A 15 -92.03 21.93 29.46
C ILE A 15 -90.53 21.88 29.24
N ILE A 16 -89.94 20.74 28.90
CA ILE A 16 -88.53 20.59 28.57
C ILE A 16 -88.17 21.44 27.33
N GLY A 17 -89.02 21.39 26.30
CA GLY A 17 -88.86 22.23 25.13
C GLY A 17 -88.87 23.75 25.43
N LEU A 18 -89.78 24.18 26.31
CA LEU A 18 -89.91 25.54 26.76
C LEU A 18 -88.71 26.00 27.61
N VAL A 19 -88.23 25.12 28.51
CA VAL A 19 -87.00 25.38 29.32
C VAL A 19 -85.80 25.46 28.44
N LEU A 20 -85.64 24.58 27.46
CA LEU A 20 -84.53 24.63 26.48
C LEU A 20 -84.59 25.91 25.61
N LEU A 21 -85.82 26.34 25.23
CA LEU A 21 -86.03 27.56 24.48
C LEU A 21 -85.69 28.79 25.31
N VAL A 22 -86.12 28.87 26.60
CA VAL A 22 -85.76 29.93 27.54
C VAL A 22 -84.27 29.98 27.83
N ILE A 23 -83.67 28.85 28.02
CA ILE A 23 -82.19 28.73 28.21
C ILE A 23 -81.48 29.19 26.93
N GLY A 24 -81.95 28.73 25.76
CA GLY A 24 -81.41 29.18 24.46
C GLY A 24 -81.55 30.68 24.21
N LEU A 25 -82.72 31.22 24.59
CA LEU A 25 -82.98 32.67 24.49
C LEU A 25 -82.12 33.46 25.52
N ALA A 26 -81.98 32.97 26.71
CA ALA A 26 -81.09 33.55 27.74
C ALA A 26 -79.63 33.58 27.31
N ILE A 27 -79.16 32.43 26.77
CA ILE A 27 -77.78 32.33 26.18
C ILE A 27 -77.66 33.32 25.03
N TRP A 28 -78.61 33.40 24.15
CA TRP A 28 -78.59 34.30 22.99
C TRP A 28 -78.60 35.78 23.44
N VAL A 29 -79.34 36.18 24.48
CA VAL A 29 -79.41 37.54 25.00
C VAL A 29 -78.20 37.92 25.85
N VAL A 30 -77.65 36.96 26.59
CA VAL A 30 -76.49 37.22 27.49
C VAL A 30 -75.17 37.22 26.70
N PHE A 31 -75.03 36.35 25.68
CA PHE A 31 -73.83 36.23 24.93
C PHE A 31 -73.87 36.90 23.55
N THR A 32 -74.39 38.11 23.50
CA THR A 32 -74.34 38.95 22.27
C THR A 32 -72.89 39.40 22.01
N PRO A 33 -72.46 39.66 20.71
CA PRO A 33 -71.15 40.16 20.38
C PRO A 33 -70.78 41.45 21.15
N GLU A 34 -71.74 42.36 21.42
CA GLU A 34 -71.47 43.59 22.16
C GLU A 34 -71.06 43.35 23.61
N ARG A 35 -71.40 42.21 24.18
CA ARG A 35 -71.02 41.84 25.57
C ARG A 35 -69.80 40.93 25.62
N LEU A 36 -69.69 39.99 24.67
CA LEU A 36 -68.58 39.07 24.59
C LEU A 36 -67.25 39.74 24.19
N THR A 37 -67.29 40.65 23.23
CA THR A 37 -66.11 41.31 22.73
C THR A 37 -65.30 42.06 23.80
N PRO A 38 -65.93 42.85 24.69
CA PRO A 38 -65.22 43.50 25.83
C PRO A 38 -64.61 42.46 26.79
N ILE A 39 -65.35 41.42 27.15
CA ILE A 39 -64.83 40.32 28.04
C ILE A 39 -63.62 39.67 27.46
N VAL A 40 -63.66 39.27 26.18
CA VAL A 40 -62.50 38.63 25.53
C VAL A 40 -61.32 39.54 25.41
N ARG A 41 -61.58 40.88 25.18
CA ARG A 41 -60.49 41.86 25.19
C ARG A 41 -59.85 42.05 26.57
N GLU A 42 -60.69 42.09 27.67
CA GLU A 42 -60.20 42.24 29.03
C GLU A 42 -59.32 40.99 29.40
N VAL A 43 -59.77 39.76 29.14
CA VAL A 43 -59.02 38.54 29.33
C VAL A 43 -57.74 38.53 28.51
N ALA A 44 -57.81 38.94 27.23
CA ALA A 44 -56.64 39.01 26.35
C ALA A 44 -55.59 40.01 26.92
N SER A 45 -56.04 41.14 27.44
CA SER A 45 -55.13 42.12 28.03
C SER A 45 -54.44 41.67 29.34
N GLU A 46 -54.93 40.62 29.99
CA GLU A 46 -54.28 40.02 31.18
C GLU A 46 -53.09 39.12 30.77
N TYR A 47 -53.19 38.43 29.60
CA TYR A 47 -52.18 37.46 29.16
C TYR A 47 -51.26 37.96 28.02
N VAL A 48 -51.70 38.96 27.26
CA VAL A 48 -50.94 39.56 26.16
C VAL A 48 -50.28 40.86 26.57
N GLN A 49 -48.96 40.87 26.64
CA GLN A 49 -48.15 42.01 27.11
C GLN A 49 -47.88 43.10 26.05
N CYS A 50 -48.38 42.95 24.86
CA CYS A 50 -48.24 43.98 23.82
C CYS A 50 -49.58 44.63 23.46
N GLU A 51 -49.52 45.76 22.78
CA GLU A 51 -50.73 46.40 22.26
C GLU A 51 -51.39 45.45 21.25
N HIS A 52 -52.68 45.23 21.41
CA HIS A 52 -53.46 44.30 20.59
C HIS A 52 -54.81 44.81 20.26
N THR A 53 -55.36 44.37 19.14
CA THR A 53 -56.69 44.61 18.73
C THR A 53 -57.49 43.35 18.48
N ILE A 54 -58.70 43.25 19.01
CA ILE A 54 -59.61 42.15 18.82
C ILE A 54 -60.90 42.72 18.24
N GLY A 55 -61.27 42.22 17.12
CA GLY A 55 -62.51 42.64 16.44
C GLY A 55 -63.76 42.11 17.10
N LYS A 56 -64.76 41.74 16.28
CA LYS A 56 -66.03 41.23 16.77
C LYS A 56 -65.92 39.78 17.26
N VAL A 57 -66.48 39.50 18.43
CA VAL A 57 -66.55 38.10 18.96
C VAL A 57 -67.99 37.61 18.90
N GLU A 58 -68.22 36.53 18.20
CA GLU A 58 -69.53 35.94 18.03
C GLU A 58 -69.58 34.51 18.64
N LEU A 59 -70.63 34.19 19.33
CA LEU A 59 -70.90 32.85 19.90
C LEU A 59 -71.67 32.05 18.83
N THR A 60 -71.16 30.84 18.55
CA THR A 60 -71.74 29.87 17.55
C THR A 60 -72.39 28.66 18.23
N PHE A 61 -72.89 28.79 19.46
CA PHE A 61 -73.47 27.72 20.27
C PHE A 61 -74.53 26.89 19.60
N PHE A 62 -75.47 27.50 18.90
CA PHE A 62 -76.64 26.80 18.31
C PHE A 62 -76.23 25.87 17.12
N SER A 63 -75.18 26.22 16.46
CA SER A 63 -74.65 25.39 15.35
C SER A 63 -73.62 24.27 15.80
N THR A 64 -73.11 24.38 17.01
CA THR A 64 -72.11 23.49 17.56
C THR A 64 -72.49 22.76 18.82
N PHE A 65 -73.73 22.93 19.31
CA PHE A 65 -74.25 22.29 20.58
C PHE A 65 -73.91 20.78 20.65
N PRO A 66 -73.47 20.26 21.80
CA PRO A 66 -73.22 20.94 23.08
C PRO A 66 -71.90 21.72 23.23
N ARG A 67 -71.16 21.93 22.19
CA ARG A 67 -69.88 22.65 22.16
C ARG A 67 -70.08 24.12 22.07
N PHE A 68 -69.29 24.95 22.77
CA PHE A 68 -69.31 26.38 22.70
C PHE A 68 -68.31 26.85 21.66
N GLY A 69 -68.75 27.34 20.48
CA GLY A 69 -67.87 27.91 19.45
C GLY A 69 -67.87 29.46 19.60
N LEU A 70 -66.63 29.99 19.48
CA LEU A 70 -66.41 31.44 19.33
C LEU A 70 -65.75 31.67 17.95
N ASN A 71 -66.33 32.67 17.26
CA ASN A 71 -65.73 33.19 16.02
C ASN A 71 -65.31 34.63 16.36
N ILE A 72 -63.98 34.84 16.19
CA ILE A 72 -63.37 36.13 16.49
C ILE A 72 -62.85 36.69 15.15
N ASP A 73 -63.42 37.82 14.75
CA ASP A 73 -63.03 38.55 13.56
C ASP A 73 -61.82 39.43 13.87
N SER A 74 -60.75 39.29 13.13
CA SER A 74 -59.57 40.15 13.20
C SER A 74 -58.89 40.23 14.60
N VAL A 75 -57.90 39.42 14.81
CA VAL A 75 -56.97 39.52 15.93
C VAL A 75 -55.63 40.06 15.41
N MET A 76 -55.13 41.15 16.02
CA MET A 76 -53.89 41.76 15.61
C MET A 76 -53.05 42.05 16.89
N LEU A 77 -51.83 41.61 16.89
CA LEU A 77 -50.82 41.94 17.90
C LEU A 77 -49.84 42.97 17.31
N ILE A 78 -49.63 44.06 18.00
CA ILE A 78 -48.74 45.12 17.59
C ILE A 78 -47.34 44.84 18.08
N ASN A 79 -46.36 45.14 17.27
CA ASN A 79 -44.95 44.80 17.57
C ASN A 79 -44.45 45.64 18.75
N PRO A 80 -44.00 45.06 19.87
CA PRO A 80 -43.53 45.78 21.03
C PRO A 80 -42.09 46.32 20.86
N ILE A 81 -41.38 45.93 19.80
CA ILE A 81 -40.01 46.35 19.56
C ILE A 81 -39.96 47.55 18.67
N GLU A 82 -39.49 48.67 19.21
CA GLU A 82 -39.34 49.95 18.52
C GLU A 82 -38.31 49.84 17.37
N GLY A 83 -38.63 50.26 16.18
CA GLY A 83 -37.74 50.15 15.03
C GLY A 83 -37.81 48.82 14.25
N ALA A 84 -38.71 47.91 14.64
CA ALA A 84 -38.96 46.70 13.89
C ALA A 84 -39.48 47.00 12.46
N PRO A 85 -39.15 46.20 11.45
CA PRO A 85 -39.54 46.46 10.08
C PRO A 85 -41.06 46.41 9.82
N ASN A 86 -41.80 45.75 10.70
CA ASN A 86 -43.24 45.58 10.61
C ASN A 86 -43.93 46.01 11.92
N ASP A 87 -45.00 46.78 11.81
CA ASP A 87 -45.78 47.26 12.98
C ASP A 87 -46.58 46.14 13.66
N THR A 88 -46.80 45.03 13.02
CA THR A 88 -47.58 43.92 13.57
C THR A 88 -46.74 42.67 13.76
N VAL A 89 -46.89 41.96 14.88
CA VAL A 89 -46.31 40.64 15.12
C VAL A 89 -47.14 39.56 14.42
N VAL A 90 -48.45 39.58 14.68
CA VAL A 90 -49.38 38.59 14.09
C VAL A 90 -50.69 39.29 13.74
N ALA A 91 -51.21 39.04 12.58
CA ALA A 91 -52.55 39.38 12.15
C ALA A 91 -53.33 38.13 11.73
N ILE A 92 -54.47 37.90 12.40
CA ILE A 92 -55.30 36.70 12.16
C ILE A 92 -56.67 37.28 11.70
N PRO A 93 -57.02 37.14 10.43
CA PRO A 93 -58.25 37.72 9.88
C PRO A 93 -59.50 37.10 10.53
N GLN A 94 -59.47 35.85 10.84
CA GLN A 94 -60.54 35.10 11.50
C GLN A 94 -59.94 34.01 12.40
N MET A 95 -60.42 33.92 13.62
CA MET A 95 -60.09 32.86 14.57
C MET A 95 -61.36 32.13 15.01
N LYS A 96 -61.35 30.83 14.89
CA LYS A 96 -62.47 29.97 15.36
C LYS A 96 -62.00 29.07 16.46
N VAL A 97 -62.69 29.16 17.60
CA VAL A 97 -62.39 28.34 18.78
C VAL A 97 -63.64 27.57 19.14
N SER A 98 -63.59 26.28 19.38
CA SER A 98 -64.64 25.46 19.89
C SER A 98 -64.23 24.81 21.19
N LEU A 99 -64.99 24.99 22.28
CA LEU A 99 -64.66 24.57 23.61
C LEU A 99 -65.67 23.58 24.14
N ASP A 100 -65.30 22.56 24.87
CA ASP A 100 -66.20 21.70 25.64
C ASP A 100 -66.27 22.19 27.07
N VAL A 101 -67.38 22.90 27.40
CA VAL A 101 -67.56 23.45 28.75
C VAL A 101 -67.94 22.36 29.74
N MET A 102 -68.53 21.25 29.34
CA MET A 102 -68.85 20.14 30.26
C MET A 102 -67.59 19.46 30.80
N ASP A 103 -66.57 19.29 30.00
CA ASP A 103 -65.31 18.78 30.41
C ASP A 103 -64.60 19.72 31.42
N LEU A 104 -64.77 21.04 31.29
CA LEU A 104 -64.24 21.97 32.27
C LEU A 104 -64.95 21.85 33.60
N LEU A 105 -66.28 21.77 33.62
CA LEU A 105 -67.10 21.71 34.83
C LEU A 105 -66.99 20.34 35.55
N GLU A 106 -66.97 19.24 34.82
CA GLU A 106 -66.99 17.89 35.37
C GLU A 106 -65.61 17.28 35.59
N LYS A 107 -64.63 17.59 34.72
CA LYS A 107 -63.32 16.99 34.70
C LYS A 107 -62.17 17.92 35.01
N GLN A 108 -62.43 19.22 35.25
CA GLN A 108 -61.36 20.23 35.41
C GLN A 108 -60.38 20.23 34.22
N THR A 109 -60.90 19.94 33.05
CA THR A 109 -60.12 19.81 31.81
C THR A 109 -60.60 20.86 30.80
N VAL A 110 -59.69 21.67 30.30
CA VAL A 110 -60.02 22.55 29.18
C VAL A 110 -59.86 21.78 27.88
N THR A 111 -60.99 21.41 27.28
CA THR A 111 -61.02 20.73 25.98
C THR A 111 -61.38 21.68 24.90
N ILE A 112 -60.38 22.02 24.02
CA ILE A 112 -60.53 22.78 22.79
C ILE A 112 -60.78 21.76 21.65
N ASN A 113 -61.99 21.61 21.21
CA ASN A 113 -62.33 20.67 20.17
C ASN A 113 -61.78 21.08 18.80
N GLU A 114 -61.79 22.37 18.50
CA GLU A 114 -61.24 22.93 17.28
C GLU A 114 -60.70 24.33 17.55
N LEU A 115 -59.46 24.58 17.13
CA LEU A 115 -58.85 25.91 17.01
C LEU A 115 -58.39 26.09 15.58
N ARG A 116 -59.04 27.03 14.83
CA ARG A 116 -58.72 27.27 13.44
C ARG A 116 -58.31 28.71 13.24
N LEU A 117 -57.10 28.86 12.65
CA LEU A 117 -56.45 30.16 12.36
C LEU A 117 -56.14 30.21 10.86
N PRO A 118 -57.09 30.59 10.01
CA PRO A 118 -56.91 30.69 8.58
C PRO A 118 -56.20 32.01 8.20
N ASP A 119 -55.40 31.97 7.13
CA ASP A 119 -54.78 33.10 6.48
C ASP A 119 -53.97 34.03 7.44
N VAL A 120 -53.29 33.44 8.41
CA VAL A 120 -52.44 34.16 9.35
C VAL A 120 -51.30 34.86 8.60
N VAL A 121 -51.04 36.11 9.03
CA VAL A 121 -49.82 36.82 8.67
C VAL A 121 -49.02 37.03 9.93
N ALA A 122 -47.75 36.56 9.95
CA ALA A 122 -46.90 36.71 11.11
C ALA A 122 -45.54 37.33 10.72
N ASN A 123 -45.06 38.26 11.50
CA ASN A 123 -43.74 38.89 11.35
C ASN A 123 -42.95 38.69 12.64
N ILE A 124 -42.18 37.63 12.64
CA ILE A 124 -41.31 37.27 13.76
C ILE A 124 -40.02 38.08 13.60
N TYR A 125 -39.66 38.79 14.68
CA TYR A 125 -38.51 39.68 14.68
C TYR A 125 -37.68 39.47 15.93
N VAL A 126 -36.41 39.31 15.80
CA VAL A 126 -35.42 39.35 16.86
C VAL A 126 -34.44 40.49 16.57
N ASP A 127 -34.28 41.39 17.53
CA ASP A 127 -33.39 42.52 17.36
C ASP A 127 -31.90 42.15 17.52
N SER A 128 -31.01 43.15 17.38
CA SER A 128 -29.58 42.97 17.51
C SER A 128 -29.09 42.60 18.92
N GLU A 129 -29.95 42.81 19.95
CA GLU A 129 -29.68 42.47 21.36
C GLU A 129 -30.22 41.09 21.73
N GLY A 130 -30.92 40.42 20.78
CA GLY A 130 -31.53 39.10 20.97
C GLY A 130 -32.92 39.14 21.59
N LYS A 131 -33.57 40.31 21.67
CA LYS A 131 -34.94 40.47 22.14
C LYS A 131 -35.91 40.08 21.03
N ALA A 132 -36.80 39.14 21.35
CA ALA A 132 -37.78 38.63 20.38
C ALA A 132 -39.14 39.32 20.57
N ASN A 133 -39.81 39.59 19.44
CA ASN A 133 -41.15 40.23 19.45
C ASN A 133 -42.29 39.25 19.74
N TYR A 134 -42.01 37.98 19.83
CA TYR A 134 -42.97 36.91 20.15
C TYR A 134 -43.04 36.59 21.64
N ASP A 135 -42.18 37.21 22.48
CA ASP A 135 -42.21 37.08 23.94
C ASP A 135 -43.27 38.05 24.50
N VAL A 136 -44.47 37.91 24.03
CA VAL A 136 -45.59 38.79 24.35
C VAL A 136 -46.72 38.14 25.16
N VAL A 137 -46.53 36.83 25.49
CA VAL A 137 -47.51 36.10 26.31
C VAL A 137 -46.97 35.92 27.71
N ALA A 138 -47.68 36.51 28.71
CA ALA A 138 -47.36 36.18 30.10
C ALA A 138 -47.88 34.79 30.44
N LEU A 139 -46.96 33.86 30.69
CA LEU A 139 -47.33 32.64 31.43
C LEU A 139 -47.58 33.06 32.89
N PRO A 140 -48.60 32.51 33.58
CA PRO A 140 -48.76 32.77 35.02
C PRO A 140 -47.48 32.46 35.73
N ALA A 141 -46.79 33.50 36.18
CA ALA A 141 -45.58 33.31 36.97
C ALA A 141 -45.98 32.48 38.20
N ASP A 142 -45.07 31.50 38.56
CA ASP A 142 -45.10 30.88 39.88
C ASP A 142 -45.15 32.00 40.91
N THR A 143 -46.34 32.33 41.41
CA THR A 143 -46.50 33.23 42.52
C THR A 143 -45.89 32.57 43.73
N VAL A 144 -44.70 33.02 44.04
CA VAL A 144 -44.12 32.91 45.39
C VAL A 144 -45.19 33.23 46.40
N GLU A 145 -45.37 32.33 47.35
CA GLU A 145 -46.20 32.41 48.54
C GLU A 145 -46.48 33.86 49.06
N ASP A 146 -47.58 34.41 48.70
CA ASP A 146 -48.21 35.43 49.53
C ASP A 146 -49.54 34.87 49.98
N ASN A 147 -49.62 34.56 51.27
CA ASN A 147 -50.77 34.13 51.99
C ASN A 147 -51.73 35.29 52.08
N ASP A 148 -52.61 35.53 51.14
CA ASP A 148 -53.94 36.15 51.32
C ASP A 148 -54.46 36.60 49.94
N SER A 149 -54.97 35.61 49.15
CA SER A 149 -56.05 35.95 48.27
C SER A 149 -56.71 34.61 47.81
N THR A 150 -57.96 34.55 48.08
CA THR A 150 -58.91 33.57 47.55
C THR A 150 -58.89 33.57 46.01
N SER A 151 -57.97 32.85 45.38
CA SER A 151 -58.04 32.62 43.96
C SER A 151 -59.20 31.67 43.68
N THR A 152 -60.26 32.19 43.17
CA THR A 152 -61.46 31.47 42.63
C THR A 152 -61.12 30.74 41.31
N GLY A 153 -59.84 30.38 41.08
CA GLY A 153 -59.47 29.67 39.93
C GLY A 153 -59.77 28.16 40.09
N LEU A 154 -60.57 27.64 39.23
CA LEU A 154 -60.78 26.19 39.14
C LEU A 154 -59.37 25.51 38.92
N PRO A 155 -59.01 24.53 39.77
CA PRO A 155 -57.74 23.86 39.60
C PRO A 155 -57.73 23.08 38.27
N LEU A 156 -57.03 23.64 37.28
CA LEU A 156 -56.91 23.08 35.92
C LEU A 156 -55.98 21.90 35.96
N GLN A 157 -56.44 20.68 35.63
CA GLN A 157 -55.63 19.46 35.63
C GLN A 157 -55.03 19.17 34.24
N LYS A 158 -55.76 19.50 33.18
CA LYS A 158 -55.39 19.11 31.84
C LYS A 158 -55.90 20.10 30.79
N ILE A 159 -55.12 20.32 29.75
CA ILE A 159 -55.56 21.00 28.53
C ILE A 159 -55.53 19.95 27.39
N VAL A 160 -56.61 19.88 26.64
CA VAL A 160 -56.73 19.03 25.45
C VAL A 160 -57.08 19.90 24.27
N VAL A 161 -56.33 19.76 23.20
CA VAL A 161 -56.68 20.35 21.90
C VAL A 161 -56.95 19.19 20.92
N GLU A 162 -58.24 18.95 20.65
CA GLU A 162 -58.58 17.86 19.72
C GLU A 162 -58.10 18.14 18.33
N GLN A 163 -58.21 19.39 17.83
CA GLN A 163 -57.72 19.81 16.53
C GLN A 163 -57.29 21.28 16.53
N LEU A 164 -56.04 21.50 16.09
CA LEU A 164 -55.51 22.82 15.76
C LEU A 164 -55.22 22.87 14.26
N LEU A 165 -55.76 23.85 13.56
CA LEU A 165 -55.55 24.10 12.14
C LEU A 165 -55.04 25.54 11.99
N VAL A 166 -53.81 25.67 11.55
CA VAL A 166 -53.19 26.98 11.24
C VAL A 166 -52.79 26.99 9.77
N SER A 167 -53.27 27.98 9.03
CA SER A 167 -52.71 28.27 7.72
C SER A 167 -52.17 29.69 7.73
N ALA A 168 -50.93 29.88 7.38
CA ALA A 168 -50.33 31.19 7.26
C ALA A 168 -50.11 31.52 5.78
N ARG A 169 -50.62 32.66 5.36
CA ARG A 169 -50.38 33.20 4.02
C ARG A 169 -48.96 33.70 3.89
N HIS A 170 -48.49 34.41 4.92
CA HIS A 170 -47.14 34.95 5.03
C HIS A 170 -46.62 34.80 6.47
N LEU A 171 -45.46 34.21 6.61
CA LEU A 171 -44.67 34.29 7.83
C LEU A 171 -43.30 34.84 7.46
N HIS A 172 -42.98 36.02 7.99
CA HIS A 172 -41.65 36.61 7.83
C HIS A 172 -40.84 36.42 9.11
N TYR A 173 -39.66 35.88 8.99
CA TYR A 173 -38.74 35.70 10.12
C TYR A 173 -37.49 36.56 9.87
N THR A 174 -37.19 37.46 10.81
CA THR A 174 -36.00 38.29 10.78
C THR A 174 -35.28 38.18 12.10
N ASP A 175 -34.02 37.79 12.05
CA ASP A 175 -33.13 37.68 13.20
C ASP A 175 -31.85 38.46 12.92
N ASN A 176 -31.75 39.63 13.56
CA ASN A 176 -30.62 40.54 13.38
C ASN A 176 -29.36 40.07 14.13
N THR A 177 -29.45 39.11 15.08
CA THR A 177 -28.29 38.55 15.73
C THR A 177 -27.54 37.65 14.78
N GLN A 178 -28.23 37.00 13.86
CA GLN A 178 -27.69 36.08 12.87
C GLN A 178 -27.68 36.64 11.45
N GLY A 179 -28.26 37.87 11.23
CA GLY A 179 -28.40 38.47 9.92
C GLY A 179 -29.38 37.75 9.00
N LEU A 180 -30.32 36.98 9.55
CA LEU A 180 -31.30 36.19 8.80
C LEU A 180 -32.56 37.01 8.53
N SER A 181 -33.05 36.92 7.29
CA SER A 181 -34.35 37.50 6.91
C SER A 181 -35.00 36.67 5.81
N GLU A 182 -36.01 35.85 6.18
CA GLU A 182 -36.66 34.91 5.26
C GLU A 182 -38.18 34.96 5.35
N ALA A 183 -38.79 34.74 4.20
CA ALA A 183 -40.25 34.63 4.07
C ALA A 183 -40.65 33.16 3.90
N ILE A 184 -41.40 32.63 4.88
CA ILE A 184 -41.99 31.28 4.82
C ILE A 184 -43.39 31.42 4.20
N ASN A 185 -43.61 30.70 3.14
CA ASN A 185 -44.86 30.74 2.38
C ASN A 185 -45.64 29.44 2.56
N ASN A 186 -46.96 29.52 2.43
CA ASN A 186 -47.88 28.38 2.45
C ASN A 186 -47.69 27.48 3.71
N LEU A 187 -47.47 28.11 4.86
CA LEU A 187 -47.39 27.35 6.11
C LEU A 187 -48.76 26.76 6.41
N GLN A 188 -48.78 25.45 6.59
CA GLN A 188 -49.95 24.71 7.05
C GLN A 188 -49.52 23.83 8.25
N LEU A 189 -50.16 24.03 9.39
CA LEU A 189 -49.97 23.27 10.59
C LEU A 189 -51.28 22.63 11.01
N THR A 190 -51.29 21.31 11.12
CA THR A 190 -52.39 20.55 11.69
C THR A 190 -51.85 19.79 12.90
N ILE A 191 -52.55 19.91 14.03
CA ILE A 191 -52.27 19.16 15.24
C ILE A 191 -53.57 18.49 15.67
N ASP A 192 -53.51 17.18 15.82
CA ASP A 192 -54.63 16.38 16.32
C ASP A 192 -54.27 15.77 17.68
N ASN A 193 -55.24 15.85 18.62
CA ASN A 193 -55.12 15.30 19.99
C ASN A 193 -53.88 15.73 20.75
N ALA A 194 -53.64 17.05 20.84
CA ALA A 194 -52.63 17.58 21.74
C ALA A 194 -53.14 17.63 23.16
N GLN A 195 -52.35 17.13 24.09
CA GLN A 195 -52.71 17.06 25.50
C GLN A 195 -51.54 17.59 26.36
N VAL A 196 -51.86 18.52 27.29
CA VAL A 196 -50.90 18.96 28.27
C VAL A 196 -51.47 18.65 29.67
N THR A 197 -50.73 17.88 30.43
CA THR A 197 -51.07 17.54 31.84
C THR A 197 -50.32 18.52 32.72
N MET A 198 -51.05 19.29 33.56
CA MET A 198 -50.50 20.45 34.25
C MET A 198 -49.61 20.08 35.46
N ASP A 199 -49.89 18.97 36.13
CA ASP A 199 -49.13 18.53 37.32
C ASP A 199 -47.68 18.10 36.98
N SER A 200 -47.47 17.56 35.76
CA SER A 200 -46.19 17.03 35.33
C SER A 200 -45.64 17.74 34.07
N LEU A 201 -46.33 18.76 33.59
CA LEU A 201 -46.04 19.49 32.36
C LEU A 201 -45.74 18.56 31.18
N ARG A 202 -46.48 17.43 31.14
CA ARG A 202 -46.35 16.43 30.09
C ARG A 202 -47.17 16.79 28.87
N LEU A 203 -46.49 16.92 27.74
CA LEU A 203 -47.11 17.07 26.43
C LEU A 203 -47.24 15.73 25.73
N ALA A 204 -48.40 15.50 25.09
CA ALA A 204 -48.60 14.40 24.14
C ALA A 204 -49.37 14.93 22.95
N VAL A 205 -48.88 14.68 21.74
CA VAL A 205 -49.50 15.04 20.47
C VAL A 205 -49.54 13.78 19.59
N ASP A 206 -50.75 13.31 19.26
CA ASP A 206 -50.90 12.07 18.51
C ASP A 206 -50.56 12.23 17.02
N ASN A 207 -50.85 13.40 16.46
CA ASN A 207 -50.52 13.71 15.08
C ASN A 207 -50.18 15.21 14.90
N ILE A 208 -48.99 15.42 14.37
CA ILE A 208 -48.53 16.72 13.88
C ILE A 208 -48.35 16.62 12.36
N GLN A 209 -48.86 17.55 11.63
CA GLN A 209 -48.58 17.75 10.20
C GLN A 209 -48.22 19.22 9.97
N LEU A 210 -47.01 19.44 9.49
CA LEU A 210 -46.50 20.78 9.13
C LEU A 210 -46.07 20.72 7.67
N ALA A 211 -46.54 21.66 6.89
CA ALA A 211 -46.05 21.94 5.53
C ALA A 211 -45.66 23.41 5.42
N ALA A 212 -44.50 23.69 4.88
CA ALA A 212 -43.98 25.03 4.70
C ALA A 212 -43.08 25.08 3.45
N GLY A 213 -43.03 26.27 2.82
CA GLY A 213 -42.19 26.53 1.69
C GLY A 213 -41.37 27.81 1.90
N VAL A 214 -40.12 27.80 1.45
CA VAL A 214 -39.24 28.96 1.37
C VAL A 214 -38.79 29.09 -0.07
N ARG A 215 -39.14 30.15 -0.74
CA ARG A 215 -38.82 30.41 -2.18
C ARG A 215 -39.21 29.17 -3.06
N HIS A 216 -38.24 28.33 -3.49
CA HIS A 216 -38.43 27.14 -4.33
C HIS A 216 -38.35 25.81 -3.53
N SER A 217 -38.09 25.94 -2.23
CA SER A 217 -37.93 24.83 -1.31
C SER A 217 -39.21 24.54 -0.54
N SER A 218 -39.42 23.27 -0.21
CA SER A 218 -40.57 22.83 0.61
C SER A 218 -40.16 21.78 1.63
N LEU A 219 -40.84 21.86 2.78
CA LEU A 219 -40.69 20.90 3.88
C LEU A 219 -42.08 20.45 4.30
N ALA A 220 -42.28 19.14 4.39
CA ALA A 220 -43.45 18.58 5.06
C ALA A 220 -42.97 17.64 6.18
N LEU A 221 -43.53 17.85 7.37
CA LEU A 221 -43.27 17.03 8.56
C LEU A 221 -44.58 16.38 8.99
N GLY A 222 -44.52 15.16 9.46
CA GLY A 222 -45.66 14.46 10.02
C GLY A 222 -45.25 13.46 11.10
N GLY A 223 -46.09 13.30 12.13
CA GLY A 223 -45.79 12.34 13.17
C GLY A 223 -46.36 12.68 14.53
N LYS A 224 -45.72 12.19 15.58
CA LYS A 224 -46.15 12.35 16.96
C LYS A 224 -45.00 12.84 17.86
N VAL A 225 -45.42 13.48 18.96
CA VAL A 225 -44.49 13.99 19.98
C VAL A 225 -45.06 13.69 21.34
N GLU A 226 -44.27 13.17 22.27
CA GLU A 226 -44.70 12.92 23.65
C GLU A 226 -43.52 13.10 24.65
N GLY A 227 -43.87 13.55 25.88
CA GLY A 227 -42.85 13.69 26.93
C GLY A 227 -43.10 14.88 27.83
N THR A 228 -42.10 15.25 28.63
CA THR A 228 -42.06 16.51 29.39
C THR A 228 -41.43 17.59 28.51
N LEU A 229 -41.69 18.85 28.87
CA LEU A 229 -41.09 19.99 28.13
C LEU A 229 -39.56 19.95 28.13
N GLU A 230 -38.93 19.33 29.15
CA GLU A 230 -37.48 19.14 29.22
C GLU A 230 -36.99 17.95 28.40
N ARG A 231 -37.87 16.95 28.10
CA ARG A 231 -37.50 15.73 27.39
C ARG A 231 -38.62 15.23 26.50
N LEU A 232 -38.68 15.77 25.31
CA LEU A 232 -39.66 15.41 24.28
C LEU A 232 -39.17 14.31 23.39
N TRP A 233 -39.91 13.19 23.33
CA TRP A 233 -39.74 12.15 22.35
C TRP A 233 -40.45 12.50 21.06
N MET A 234 -39.78 12.34 19.93
CA MET A 234 -40.32 12.58 18.60
C MET A 234 -40.33 11.31 17.77
N ASP A 235 -41.39 11.08 17.05
CA ASP A 235 -41.50 10.08 15.98
C ASP A 235 -42.05 10.81 14.76
N LEU A 236 -41.13 11.34 13.96
CA LEU A 236 -41.44 12.23 12.85
C LEU A 236 -41.01 11.64 11.51
N SER A 237 -41.80 11.87 10.49
CA SER A 237 -41.45 11.69 9.09
C SER A 237 -41.33 13.07 8.42
N ALA A 238 -40.32 13.26 7.62
CA ALA A 238 -40.06 14.47 6.85
C ALA A 238 -40.03 14.15 5.35
N THR A 239 -40.66 14.98 4.56
CA THR A 239 -40.42 15.05 3.11
C THR A 239 -39.77 16.38 2.83
N VAL A 240 -38.63 16.36 2.22
CA VAL A 240 -37.83 17.54 1.92
C VAL A 240 -37.67 17.69 0.41
N ASP A 241 -37.73 18.92 -0.07
CA ASP A 241 -37.39 19.31 -1.42
C ASP A 241 -36.76 20.71 -1.33
N VAL A 242 -35.43 20.70 -1.14
CA VAL A 242 -34.64 21.88 -0.79
C VAL A 242 -33.71 22.23 -1.92
N VAL A 243 -33.81 23.46 -2.38
CA VAL A 243 -32.87 24.13 -3.28
C VAL A 243 -31.81 24.80 -2.41
N ALA A 244 -30.55 24.48 -2.60
CA ALA A 244 -29.48 24.94 -1.72
C ALA A 244 -29.36 26.45 -1.61
N GLU A 245 -29.63 27.15 -2.70
CA GLU A 245 -29.63 28.62 -2.78
C GLU A 245 -30.71 29.28 -1.90
N ASP A 246 -31.83 28.59 -1.66
CA ASP A 246 -32.92 29.07 -0.80
C ASP A 246 -32.58 29.04 0.69
N VAL A 247 -31.65 28.14 1.07
CA VAL A 247 -31.24 27.95 2.47
C VAL A 247 -29.83 28.47 2.74
N LYS A 248 -29.24 29.16 1.81
CA LYS A 248 -27.86 29.67 1.88
C LYS A 248 -27.59 30.47 3.16
N GLU A 249 -28.54 31.28 3.60
CA GLU A 249 -28.39 32.12 4.80
C GLU A 249 -28.37 31.33 6.12
N PHE A 250 -28.82 30.06 6.09
CA PHE A 250 -28.78 29.16 7.25
C PHE A 250 -27.51 28.29 7.27
N LEU A 251 -26.66 28.39 6.24
CA LEU A 251 -25.40 27.62 6.17
C LEU A 251 -24.25 28.44 6.75
N PRO A 252 -23.18 27.80 7.25
CA PRO A 252 -21.95 28.47 7.65
C PRO A 252 -21.43 29.37 6.52
N THR A 253 -20.86 30.53 6.85
CA THR A 253 -20.44 31.55 5.89
C THR A 253 -19.34 31.10 4.91
N ASP A 254 -18.58 30.11 5.31
CA ASP A 254 -17.51 29.46 4.51
C ASP A 254 -18.04 28.32 3.63
N MET A 255 -19.30 27.90 3.83
CA MET A 255 -19.90 26.81 3.06
C MET A 255 -20.68 27.37 1.86
N GLN A 256 -20.25 26.95 0.66
CA GLN A 256 -20.97 27.21 -0.58
C GLN A 256 -21.55 25.90 -1.11
N VAL A 257 -22.88 25.87 -1.19
CA VAL A 257 -23.60 24.71 -1.72
C VAL A 257 -24.59 25.19 -2.79
N GLN A 258 -24.60 24.49 -3.91
CA GLN A 258 -25.58 24.65 -4.98
C GLN A 258 -26.24 23.30 -5.25
N GLY A 259 -27.42 23.34 -5.86
CA GLY A 259 -28.14 22.13 -6.25
C GLY A 259 -29.41 21.89 -5.44
N ARG A 260 -29.95 20.69 -5.54
CA ARG A 260 -31.25 20.34 -4.94
C ARG A 260 -31.17 19.03 -4.20
N VAL A 261 -31.70 19.02 -2.98
CA VAL A 261 -31.87 17.82 -2.15
C VAL A 261 -33.35 17.48 -2.03
N LYS A 262 -33.73 16.30 -2.46
CA LYS A 262 -35.13 15.83 -2.44
C LYS A 262 -35.21 14.43 -1.85
N GLY A 263 -36.12 14.21 -0.92
CA GLY A 263 -36.30 12.91 -0.35
C GLY A 263 -37.17 12.84 0.89
N ASN A 264 -37.05 11.70 1.58
CA ASN A 264 -37.78 11.43 2.79
C ASN A 264 -36.81 11.02 3.93
N ALA A 265 -37.18 11.45 5.15
CA ALA A 265 -36.50 11.04 6.37
C ALA A 265 -37.48 10.64 7.45
N THR A 266 -37.11 9.75 8.32
CA THR A 266 -37.82 9.44 9.56
C THR A 266 -36.87 9.55 10.73
N ILE A 267 -37.36 10.18 11.81
CA ILE A 267 -36.56 10.47 13.00
C ILE A 267 -37.34 10.04 14.22
N GLN A 268 -36.80 9.12 15.00
CA GLN A 268 -37.35 8.64 16.26
C GLN A 268 -36.31 8.85 17.36
N MET A 269 -36.39 9.95 18.09
CA MET A 269 -35.46 10.28 19.16
C MET A 269 -35.99 11.41 20.06
N TYR A 270 -35.30 11.71 21.13
CA TYR A 270 -35.57 12.88 21.95
C TYR A 270 -35.05 14.16 21.27
N LEU A 271 -35.80 15.25 21.41
CA LEU A 271 -35.45 16.53 20.83
C LEU A 271 -34.13 17.09 21.36
N ASP A 272 -33.91 16.99 22.68
CA ASP A 272 -32.66 17.39 23.30
C ASP A 272 -31.43 16.62 22.78
N ASP A 273 -31.59 15.30 22.54
CA ASP A 273 -30.53 14.48 21.95
C ASP A 273 -30.27 14.86 20.47
N LEU A 274 -31.31 15.25 19.71
CA LEU A 274 -31.14 15.74 18.33
C LEU A 274 -30.42 17.09 18.33
N MET A 275 -30.84 18.05 19.17
CA MET A 275 -30.20 19.36 19.27
C MET A 275 -28.75 19.28 19.72
N ALA A 276 -28.42 18.30 20.57
CA ALA A 276 -27.04 18.01 20.99
C ALA A 276 -26.27 17.13 20.00
N MET A 277 -26.79 16.87 18.80
CA MET A 277 -26.22 16.01 17.73
C MET A 277 -25.87 14.60 18.21
N GLN A 278 -26.55 14.10 19.25
CA GLN A 278 -26.35 12.75 19.80
C GLN A 278 -27.14 11.70 19.00
N LEU A 279 -26.87 11.64 17.70
CA LEU A 279 -27.65 10.86 16.71
C LEU A 279 -27.72 9.37 17.04
N LYS A 280 -26.72 8.82 17.73
CA LYS A 280 -26.70 7.42 18.15
C LYS A 280 -27.83 7.02 19.10
N LYS A 281 -28.40 7.97 19.84
CA LYS A 281 -29.49 7.72 20.77
C LYS A 281 -30.85 7.62 20.07
N GLY A 282 -30.90 8.00 18.79
CA GLY A 282 -32.11 7.95 17.99
C GLY A 282 -32.09 6.88 16.92
N LYS A 283 -33.18 6.76 16.21
CA LYS A 283 -33.30 5.97 14.98
C LYS A 283 -33.65 6.92 13.86
N ILE A 284 -32.73 7.04 12.90
CA ILE A 284 -32.89 7.94 11.76
C ILE A 284 -32.80 7.10 10.50
N LYS A 285 -33.75 7.30 9.58
CA LYS A 285 -33.69 6.75 8.22
C LYS A 285 -33.86 7.89 7.23
N GLY A 286 -33.05 7.91 6.21
CA GLY A 286 -33.15 8.90 5.14
C GLY A 286 -32.97 8.25 3.79
N ASP A 287 -33.69 8.73 2.78
CA ASP A 287 -33.53 8.39 1.37
C ASP A 287 -33.59 9.70 0.58
N MET A 288 -32.43 10.22 0.20
CA MET A 288 -32.25 11.54 -0.37
C MET A 288 -31.70 11.43 -1.78
N GLN A 289 -32.26 12.16 -2.70
CA GLN A 289 -31.70 12.43 -4.02
C GLN A 289 -30.98 13.78 -3.98
N LEU A 290 -29.71 13.77 -4.38
CA LEU A 290 -28.84 14.92 -4.49
C LEU A 290 -28.68 15.24 -5.98
N ILE A 291 -29.24 16.36 -6.44
CA ILE A 291 -29.34 16.70 -7.87
C ILE A 291 -28.52 17.94 -8.12
N GLY A 292 -27.50 17.84 -8.98
CA GLY A 292 -26.63 18.94 -9.36
C GLY A 292 -25.90 19.60 -8.21
N VAL A 293 -25.50 18.81 -7.20
CA VAL A 293 -24.86 19.35 -6.00
C VAL A 293 -23.42 19.73 -6.31
N ASN A 294 -23.12 21.02 -6.12
CA ASN A 294 -21.76 21.57 -6.05
C ASN A 294 -21.54 22.03 -4.61
N TYR A 295 -20.54 21.48 -3.99
CA TYR A 295 -20.15 21.74 -2.60
C TYR A 295 -18.74 22.31 -2.56
N HIS A 296 -18.56 23.39 -1.79
CA HIS A 296 -17.25 23.97 -1.54
C HIS A 296 -17.21 24.49 -0.10
N ALA A 297 -16.45 23.81 0.73
CA ALA A 297 -16.12 24.20 2.11
C ALA A 297 -14.93 23.41 2.62
N ASP A 298 -14.25 23.92 3.64
CA ASP A 298 -13.15 23.24 4.34
C ASP A 298 -12.06 22.68 3.39
N GLY A 299 -11.78 23.38 2.29
CA GLY A 299 -10.82 22.93 1.28
C GLY A 299 -11.28 21.73 0.45
N ILE A 300 -12.58 21.41 0.45
CA ILE A 300 -13.18 20.36 -0.37
C ILE A 300 -14.09 21.01 -1.41
N GLU A 301 -13.85 20.70 -2.68
CA GLU A 301 -14.76 20.99 -3.79
C GLU A 301 -15.33 19.66 -4.31
N ALA A 302 -16.66 19.49 -4.28
CA ALA A 302 -17.32 18.30 -4.79
C ALA A 302 -18.40 18.67 -5.79
N ARG A 303 -18.42 17.99 -6.93
CA ARG A 303 -19.43 18.12 -7.98
C ARG A 303 -20.11 16.78 -8.20
N LEU A 304 -21.37 16.71 -7.80
CA LEU A 304 -22.16 15.48 -7.76
C LEU A 304 -23.45 15.69 -8.58
N PRO A 305 -23.49 15.27 -9.87
CA PRO A 305 -24.60 15.57 -10.76
C PRO A 305 -25.92 14.92 -10.32
N ASN A 306 -25.94 13.60 -10.11
CA ASN A 306 -27.10 12.86 -9.63
C ASN A 306 -26.64 11.78 -8.67
N ASN A 307 -27.17 11.83 -7.46
CA ASN A 307 -26.82 10.88 -6.42
C ASN A 307 -28.05 10.52 -5.60
N ARG A 308 -28.07 9.31 -5.08
CA ARG A 308 -29.05 8.87 -4.10
C ARG A 308 -28.31 8.41 -2.86
N LEU A 309 -28.54 9.10 -1.77
CA LEU A 309 -27.99 8.78 -0.45
C LEU A 309 -29.07 8.13 0.41
N GLN A 310 -28.84 6.90 0.83
CA GLN A 310 -29.62 6.20 1.82
C GLN A 310 -28.85 6.14 3.12
N LEU A 311 -29.46 6.57 4.22
CA LEU A 311 -28.86 6.64 5.54
C LEU A 311 -29.73 5.93 6.56
N GLU A 312 -29.15 5.14 7.44
CA GLU A 312 -29.85 4.51 8.58
C GLU A 312 -28.99 4.60 9.86
N ILE A 313 -29.54 5.18 10.92
CA ILE A 313 -28.96 5.32 12.25
C ILE A 313 -30.06 4.99 13.29
N PRO A 314 -29.83 4.08 14.25
CA PRO A 314 -28.90 2.96 14.18
C PRO A 314 -29.32 1.95 13.10
N ASN A 315 -28.34 1.19 12.62
CA ASN A 315 -28.62 0.12 11.67
C ASN A 315 -29.56 -0.92 12.29
N SER A 316 -30.76 -1.04 11.79
CA SER A 316 -31.81 -1.96 12.30
C SER A 316 -31.71 -3.38 11.78
N ARG A 317 -30.58 -3.82 11.25
CA ARG A 317 -30.41 -5.19 10.74
C ARG A 317 -30.54 -6.22 11.85
N PRO A 318 -31.42 -7.23 11.72
CA PRO A 318 -31.75 -8.17 12.80
C PRO A 318 -30.59 -9.03 13.30
N SER A 319 -29.53 -9.16 12.54
CA SER A 319 -28.38 -10.02 12.84
C SER A 319 -27.38 -9.44 13.84
N ARG A 320 -27.56 -8.21 14.29
CA ARG A 320 -26.61 -7.54 15.19
C ARG A 320 -27.27 -7.17 16.51
N LYS A 321 -26.66 -7.60 17.61
CA LYS A 321 -27.20 -7.45 18.95
C LYS A 321 -27.06 -6.02 19.51
N GLU A 322 -26.18 -5.20 18.97
CA GLU A 322 -25.92 -3.86 19.44
C GLU A 322 -26.21 -2.83 18.38
N VAL A 323 -26.80 -1.75 18.78
CA VAL A 323 -27.67 -0.93 17.96
C VAL A 323 -27.04 0.40 17.60
N ASP A 324 -25.73 0.52 17.71
CA ASP A 324 -25.00 1.76 17.48
C ASP A 324 -24.29 1.75 16.12
N TRP A 325 -25.07 1.58 15.04
CA TRP A 325 -24.57 1.46 13.69
C TRP A 325 -25.10 2.56 12.78
N LEU A 326 -24.20 3.18 12.02
CA LEU A 326 -24.53 3.94 10.83
C LEU A 326 -24.45 3.02 9.61
N ALA A 327 -25.49 2.98 8.82
CA ALA A 327 -25.42 2.43 7.47
C ALA A 327 -25.71 3.56 6.47
N ALA A 328 -24.83 3.74 5.52
CA ALA A 328 -24.96 4.69 4.43
C ALA A 328 -24.70 4.01 3.11
N THR A 329 -25.56 4.22 2.13
CA THR A 329 -25.36 3.76 0.76
C THR A 329 -25.51 4.97 -0.17
N LEU A 330 -24.46 5.25 -0.92
CA LEU A 330 -24.43 6.26 -1.97
C LEU A 330 -24.48 5.57 -3.32
N HIS A 331 -25.47 5.87 -4.12
CA HIS A 331 -25.52 5.56 -5.55
C HIS A 331 -25.26 6.84 -6.32
N THR A 332 -24.27 6.85 -7.15
CA THR A 332 -23.88 8.01 -7.95
C THR A 332 -23.81 7.65 -9.42
N ASP A 333 -24.25 8.56 -10.30
CA ASP A 333 -24.05 8.47 -11.76
C ASP A 333 -22.66 8.97 -12.17
N GLY A 334 -21.90 9.51 -11.21
CA GLY A 334 -20.56 10.03 -11.36
C GLY A 334 -20.36 11.31 -10.57
N GLY A 335 -19.10 11.79 -10.55
CA GLY A 335 -18.77 13.01 -9.85
C GLY A 335 -17.26 13.29 -9.85
N GLN A 336 -16.93 14.42 -9.24
CA GLN A 336 -15.56 14.88 -9.03
C GLN A 336 -15.44 15.42 -7.60
N VAL A 337 -14.34 15.13 -6.96
CA VAL A 337 -13.97 15.66 -5.64
C VAL A 337 -12.54 16.15 -5.70
N ASN A 338 -12.32 17.41 -5.37
CA ASN A 338 -11.00 18.01 -5.24
C ASN A 338 -10.80 18.44 -3.79
N MET A 339 -9.60 18.25 -3.26
CA MET A 339 -9.22 18.66 -1.91
C MET A 339 -8.05 19.65 -1.97
N ASP A 340 -7.92 20.53 -0.98
CA ASP A 340 -6.77 21.45 -0.85
C ASP A 340 -5.43 20.72 -0.65
N THR A 341 -5.41 19.55 0.00
CA THR A 341 -4.38 18.56 -0.25
C THR A 341 -4.52 18.15 -1.70
N PRO A 342 -3.46 18.15 -2.53
CA PRO A 342 -3.59 18.01 -3.98
C PRO A 342 -4.11 16.62 -4.38
N LEU A 343 -5.25 16.25 -3.82
CA LEU A 343 -6.01 15.05 -4.14
C LEU A 343 -7.24 15.44 -4.96
N ALA A 344 -7.29 15.02 -6.20
CA ALA A 344 -8.47 15.09 -7.04
C ALA A 344 -8.92 13.68 -7.42
N ALA A 345 -10.21 13.42 -7.34
CA ALA A 345 -10.80 12.15 -7.75
C ALA A 345 -12.00 12.38 -8.67
N ALA A 346 -12.07 11.65 -9.77
CA ALA A 346 -13.21 11.59 -10.67
C ALA A 346 -13.68 10.13 -10.77
N PHE A 347 -14.99 9.95 -10.75
CA PHE A 347 -15.58 8.62 -10.78
C PHE A 347 -16.85 8.62 -11.62
N GLY A 348 -17.10 7.52 -12.28
CA GLY A 348 -18.34 7.29 -13.02
C GLY A 348 -19.41 6.64 -12.14
N LYS A 349 -20.31 5.89 -12.75
CA LYS A 349 -21.38 5.21 -12.03
C LYS A 349 -20.84 4.26 -10.99
N THR A 350 -21.10 4.60 -9.71
CA THR A 350 -20.50 3.91 -8.56
C THR A 350 -21.53 3.77 -7.43
N GLN A 351 -21.48 2.63 -6.76
CA GLN A 351 -22.19 2.37 -5.51
C GLN A 351 -21.17 2.24 -4.38
N ILE A 352 -21.38 3.00 -3.30
CA ILE A 352 -20.58 2.92 -2.08
C ILE A 352 -21.54 2.61 -0.92
N ALA A 353 -21.30 1.52 -0.22
CA ALA A 353 -22.02 1.16 1.00
C ALA A 353 -21.04 1.14 2.18
N ILE A 354 -21.37 1.84 3.23
CA ILE A 354 -20.59 1.93 4.47
C ILE A 354 -21.48 1.54 5.64
N GLU A 355 -20.98 0.69 6.51
CA GLU A 355 -21.56 0.43 7.81
C GLU A 355 -20.49 0.68 8.88
N ALA A 356 -20.80 1.49 9.85
CA ALA A 356 -19.90 1.82 10.94
C ALA A 356 -20.64 1.79 12.28
N ASN A 357 -19.94 1.43 13.32
CA ASN A 357 -20.47 1.56 14.68
C ASN A 357 -19.67 2.61 15.44
N ASN A 358 -20.22 2.99 16.60
CA ASN A 358 -19.57 3.90 17.54
C ASN A 358 -19.21 5.26 16.93
N ILE A 359 -20.08 5.80 16.10
CA ILE A 359 -19.83 7.06 15.37
C ILE A 359 -19.55 8.24 16.33
N LEU A 360 -20.10 8.21 17.56
CA LEU A 360 -20.01 9.27 18.56
C LEU A 360 -19.28 8.85 19.86
N GLY A 361 -18.53 7.74 19.82
CA GLY A 361 -17.39 7.55 20.69
C GLY A 361 -17.55 7.21 22.17
N ASN A 362 -18.31 6.17 22.57
CA ASN A 362 -18.23 5.65 23.94
C ASN A 362 -17.64 4.22 24.02
N ASP A 363 -17.54 3.53 22.93
CA ASP A 363 -16.88 2.23 22.83
C ASP A 363 -15.40 2.46 22.51
N PRO A 364 -14.45 1.77 23.15
CA PRO A 364 -13.03 1.88 22.80
C PRO A 364 -12.70 1.33 21.40
N TRP A 365 -13.57 0.56 20.79
CA TRP A 365 -13.37 0.03 19.43
C TRP A 365 -14.33 0.67 18.42
N TRP A 366 -13.76 1.22 17.36
CA TRP A 366 -14.49 1.63 16.19
C TRP A 366 -14.37 0.55 15.09
N HIS A 367 -15.51 0.21 14.46
CA HIS A 367 -15.57 -0.76 13.39
C HIS A 367 -16.26 -0.17 12.17
N ALA A 368 -15.78 -0.50 10.99
CA ALA A 368 -16.46 -0.16 9.75
C ALA A 368 -16.35 -1.28 8.72
N THR A 369 -17.38 -1.44 7.94
CA THR A 369 -17.34 -2.19 6.67
C THR A 369 -17.60 -1.23 5.54
N MET A 370 -16.89 -1.41 4.43
CA MET A 370 -17.06 -0.65 3.22
C MET A 370 -17.19 -1.60 2.04
N ALA A 371 -18.15 -1.36 1.19
CA ALA A 371 -18.24 -1.98 -0.12
C ALA A 371 -18.32 -0.88 -1.17
N LEU A 372 -17.45 -0.93 -2.16
CA LEU A 372 -17.46 -0.03 -3.32
C LEU A 372 -17.52 -0.89 -4.57
N GLN A 373 -18.46 -0.59 -5.44
CA GLN A 373 -18.59 -1.20 -6.76
C GLN A 373 -18.79 -0.11 -7.79
N SER A 374 -17.93 -0.07 -8.77
CA SER A 374 -18.06 0.86 -9.90
C SER A 374 -18.15 0.10 -11.22
N ASP A 375 -19.07 0.50 -12.07
CA ASP A 375 -19.18 0.00 -13.44
C ASP A 375 -18.34 0.84 -14.42
N ALA A 376 -17.68 1.88 -13.91
CA ALA A 376 -16.88 2.83 -14.65
C ALA A 376 -15.46 2.95 -14.09
N GLN A 377 -14.64 3.75 -14.74
CA GLN A 377 -13.31 4.08 -14.28
C GLN A 377 -13.36 5.04 -13.09
N LEU A 378 -12.56 4.79 -12.07
CA LEU A 378 -12.22 5.71 -11.00
C LEU A 378 -10.84 6.29 -11.31
N HIS A 379 -10.74 7.61 -11.35
CA HIS A 379 -9.50 8.32 -11.61
C HIS A 379 -9.15 9.17 -10.39
N ALA A 380 -7.92 9.10 -9.92
CA ALA A 380 -7.43 9.85 -8.78
C ALA A 380 -6.04 10.42 -9.06
N THR A 381 -5.87 11.69 -8.76
CA THR A 381 -4.59 12.38 -8.86
C THR A 381 -4.19 12.95 -7.50
N MET A 382 -2.93 12.86 -7.14
CA MET A 382 -2.39 13.39 -5.90
C MET A 382 -0.90 13.70 -6.08
N ASP A 383 -0.52 14.99 -6.00
CA ASP A 383 0.86 15.45 -6.26
C ASP A 383 1.44 14.88 -7.56
N SER A 384 2.37 13.96 -7.42
CA SER A 384 3.04 13.24 -8.52
C SER A 384 2.39 11.90 -8.86
N MET A 385 1.20 11.60 -8.32
CA MET A 385 0.44 10.38 -8.61
C MET A 385 -0.73 10.69 -9.53
N ASP A 386 -0.87 9.92 -10.58
CA ASP A 386 -2.06 9.86 -11.43
C ASP A 386 -2.44 8.39 -11.64
N MET A 387 -3.62 8.00 -11.23
CA MET A 387 -4.06 6.61 -11.24
C MET A 387 -5.50 6.47 -11.72
N ALA A 388 -5.70 5.57 -12.64
CA ALA A 388 -7.00 5.20 -13.17
C ALA A 388 -7.27 3.72 -12.94
N ILE A 389 -8.38 3.41 -12.28
CA ILE A 389 -8.79 2.05 -11.92
C ILE A 389 -10.11 1.73 -12.62
N ALA A 390 -10.10 0.77 -13.51
CA ALA A 390 -11.30 0.34 -14.24
C ALA A 390 -12.10 -0.67 -13.42
N ARG A 391 -13.39 -0.39 -13.26
CA ARG A 391 -14.38 -1.25 -12.59
C ARG A 391 -13.92 -1.82 -11.24
N PRO A 392 -13.49 -0.97 -10.30
CA PRO A 392 -13.09 -1.44 -8.98
C PRO A 392 -14.25 -2.06 -8.21
N ASN A 393 -13.96 -3.16 -7.55
CA ASN A 393 -14.84 -3.81 -6.58
C ASN A 393 -14.04 -3.99 -5.28
N LEU A 394 -14.34 -3.16 -4.30
CA LEU A 394 -13.69 -3.18 -2.98
C LEU A 394 -14.67 -3.71 -1.94
N LYS A 395 -14.21 -4.63 -1.11
CA LYS A 395 -14.86 -5.00 0.15
C LYS A 395 -13.81 -4.89 1.25
N ALA A 396 -14.10 -4.09 2.25
CA ALA A 396 -13.17 -3.88 3.36
C ALA A 396 -13.90 -3.89 4.70
N TYR A 397 -13.26 -4.45 5.69
CA TYR A 397 -13.60 -4.32 7.09
C TYR A 397 -12.40 -3.76 7.82
N ALA A 398 -12.62 -2.75 8.64
CA ALA A 398 -11.60 -2.16 9.47
C ALA A 398 -12.09 -1.99 10.91
N ALA A 399 -11.22 -2.18 11.88
CA ALA A 399 -11.48 -1.84 13.27
C ALA A 399 -10.21 -1.30 13.92
N TYR A 400 -10.36 -0.26 14.74
CA TYR A 400 -9.25 0.30 15.50
C TYR A 400 -9.70 0.72 16.90
N HIS A 401 -8.75 0.75 17.84
CA HIS A 401 -9.00 1.14 19.21
C HIS A 401 -8.76 2.65 19.37
N THR A 402 -9.81 3.41 19.68
CA THR A 402 -9.79 4.88 19.68
C THR A 402 -8.96 5.50 20.81
N GLN A 403 -8.84 4.81 21.94
CA GLN A 403 -8.17 5.32 23.16
C GLN A 403 -6.76 4.75 23.36
N ASP A 404 -6.41 3.64 22.72
CA ASP A 404 -5.12 2.95 22.90
C ASP A 404 -4.49 2.67 21.53
N THR A 405 -3.69 3.61 21.06
CA THR A 405 -2.97 3.54 19.78
C THR A 405 -1.89 2.44 19.75
N SER A 406 -1.55 1.85 20.91
CA SER A 406 -0.62 0.71 20.95
C SER A 406 -1.26 -0.58 20.45
N LYS A 407 -2.57 -0.66 20.41
CA LYS A 407 -3.30 -1.78 19.82
C LYS A 407 -3.32 -1.67 18.30
N MET A 408 -2.85 -2.71 17.66
CA MET A 408 -2.84 -2.76 16.19
C MET A 408 -4.28 -2.80 15.65
N PRO A 409 -4.55 -2.06 14.55
CA PRO A 409 -5.85 -2.13 13.90
C PRO A 409 -6.11 -3.52 13.30
N VAL A 410 -7.37 -3.83 13.09
CA VAL A 410 -7.81 -4.99 12.30
C VAL A 410 -8.19 -4.49 10.91
N LEU A 411 -7.75 -5.18 9.87
CA LEU A 411 -8.12 -4.92 8.49
C LEU A 411 -8.41 -6.26 7.80
N ASP A 412 -9.49 -6.31 7.03
CA ASP A 412 -9.78 -7.40 6.11
C ASP A 412 -10.30 -6.76 4.83
N ALA A 413 -9.49 -6.72 3.79
CA ALA A 413 -9.81 -6.03 2.54
C ALA A 413 -9.59 -6.94 1.34
N GLN A 414 -10.49 -6.84 0.38
CA GLN A 414 -10.39 -7.45 -0.93
C GLN A 414 -10.71 -6.40 -1.98
N VAL A 415 -9.81 -6.26 -2.93
CA VAL A 415 -9.97 -5.38 -4.09
C VAL A 415 -9.84 -6.21 -5.34
N ALA A 416 -10.80 -6.10 -6.24
CA ALA A 416 -10.73 -6.65 -7.58
C ALA A 416 -10.94 -5.52 -8.59
N PHE A 417 -10.24 -5.55 -9.69
CA PHE A 417 -10.36 -4.58 -10.78
C PHE A 417 -10.05 -5.22 -12.12
N GLU A 418 -10.54 -4.61 -13.20
CA GLU A 418 -10.25 -5.09 -14.55
C GLU A 418 -8.95 -4.52 -15.11
N HIS A 419 -8.58 -3.30 -14.70
CA HIS A 419 -7.38 -2.64 -15.18
C HIS A 419 -6.99 -1.51 -14.25
N VAL A 420 -5.70 -1.36 -13.96
CA VAL A 420 -5.11 -0.18 -13.31
C VAL A 420 -4.02 0.35 -14.22
N ASN A 421 -4.10 1.64 -14.52
CA ASN A 421 -3.07 2.36 -15.26
C ASN A 421 -2.76 3.65 -14.50
N GLY A 422 -1.50 3.99 -14.37
CA GLY A 422 -1.11 5.22 -13.72
C GLY A 422 0.39 5.37 -13.56
N TYR A 423 0.77 6.49 -12.98
CA TYR A 423 2.14 6.77 -12.62
C TYR A 423 2.24 7.34 -11.19
N TYR A 424 3.38 7.12 -10.58
CA TYR A 424 3.77 7.70 -9.32
C TYR A 424 5.22 8.16 -9.42
N THR A 425 5.46 9.46 -9.35
CA THR A 425 6.75 10.08 -9.66
C THR A 425 7.23 9.72 -11.07
N ASP A 426 8.22 8.87 -11.19
CA ASP A 426 8.82 8.34 -12.42
C ASP A 426 8.42 6.87 -12.73
N ILE A 427 7.62 6.26 -11.86
CA ILE A 427 7.15 4.88 -12.01
C ILE A 427 5.79 4.87 -12.71
N GLN A 428 5.73 4.33 -13.90
CA GLN A 428 4.50 4.03 -14.61
C GLN A 428 4.12 2.57 -14.39
N VAL A 429 2.82 2.31 -14.13
CA VAL A 429 2.30 0.96 -13.96
C VAL A 429 1.08 0.73 -14.84
N ASP A 430 0.98 -0.46 -15.39
CA ASP A 430 -0.20 -0.99 -16.07
C ASP A 430 -0.45 -2.41 -15.55
N ILE A 431 -1.59 -2.59 -14.87
CA ILE A 431 -1.92 -3.85 -14.22
C ILE A 431 -3.23 -4.36 -14.80
N GLN A 432 -3.18 -5.53 -15.40
CA GLN A 432 -4.30 -6.23 -15.99
C GLN A 432 -5.25 -6.82 -14.92
N PRO A 433 -6.35 -7.48 -15.27
CA PRO A 433 -7.33 -7.93 -14.29
C PRO A 433 -6.71 -8.63 -13.09
N SER A 434 -7.00 -8.11 -11.91
CA SER A 434 -6.32 -8.52 -10.69
C SER A 434 -7.22 -8.58 -9.48
N THR A 435 -6.82 -9.39 -8.53
CA THR A 435 -7.41 -9.47 -7.20
C THR A 435 -6.32 -9.32 -6.13
N LEU A 436 -6.50 -8.33 -5.28
CA LEU A 436 -5.66 -8.09 -4.11
C LEU A 436 -6.46 -8.38 -2.84
N THR A 437 -5.91 -9.18 -1.94
CA THR A 437 -6.46 -9.37 -0.59
C THR A 437 -5.46 -8.95 0.46
N ALA A 438 -5.93 -8.35 1.54
CA ALA A 438 -5.09 -7.97 2.67
C ALA A 438 -5.86 -8.20 3.98
N LYS A 439 -5.25 -8.92 4.90
CA LYS A 439 -5.82 -9.22 6.21
C LYS A 439 -4.80 -8.96 7.30
N LEU A 440 -5.09 -7.97 8.13
CA LEU A 440 -4.31 -7.64 9.32
C LEU A 440 -5.15 -7.98 10.55
N GLN A 441 -4.70 -8.94 11.31
CA GLN A 441 -5.27 -9.31 12.61
C GLN A 441 -4.12 -9.60 13.56
N ALA A 442 -3.82 -8.62 14.40
CA ALA A 442 -2.66 -8.66 15.28
C ALA A 442 -2.44 -10.02 15.95
N PRO A 443 -1.25 -10.54 15.95
CA PRO A 443 0.00 -10.00 15.36
C PRO A 443 0.27 -10.46 13.91
N ARG A 444 -0.73 -10.87 13.15
CA ARG A 444 -0.60 -11.49 11.81
C ARG A 444 -1.06 -10.54 10.71
N LEU A 445 -0.26 -10.48 9.66
CA LEU A 445 -0.59 -9.88 8.38
C LEU A 445 -0.59 -10.97 7.31
N GLN A 446 -1.58 -10.99 6.46
CA GLN A 446 -1.64 -11.82 5.25
C GLN A 446 -2.04 -10.94 4.08
N ALA A 447 -1.43 -11.14 2.95
CA ALA A 447 -1.78 -10.47 1.70
C ALA A 447 -1.60 -11.45 0.53
N SER A 448 -2.41 -11.30 -0.49
CA SER A 448 -2.21 -12.01 -1.76
C SER A 448 -2.52 -11.08 -2.91
N LEU A 449 -1.73 -11.17 -3.95
CA LEU A 449 -1.95 -10.54 -5.25
C LEU A 449 -2.03 -11.64 -6.30
N GLN A 450 -3.07 -11.62 -7.09
CA GLN A 450 -3.20 -12.43 -8.29
C GLN A 450 -3.50 -11.49 -9.44
N THR A 451 -2.63 -11.48 -10.44
CA THR A 451 -2.75 -10.65 -11.64
C THR A 451 -2.58 -11.48 -12.90
N ALA A 452 -3.28 -11.11 -13.97
CA ALA A 452 -3.11 -11.74 -15.27
C ALA A 452 -1.84 -11.26 -15.98
N ALA A 453 -1.49 -9.99 -15.81
CA ALA A 453 -0.25 -9.39 -16.29
C ALA A 453 0.00 -8.06 -15.56
N LEU A 454 1.26 -7.66 -15.50
CA LEU A 454 1.71 -6.39 -14.95
C LEU A 454 2.81 -5.82 -15.84
N VAL A 455 2.74 -4.53 -16.11
CA VAL A 455 3.82 -3.75 -16.71
C VAL A 455 4.21 -2.67 -15.73
N ALA A 456 5.49 -2.52 -15.47
CA ALA A 456 6.06 -1.43 -14.67
C ALA A 456 7.25 -0.84 -15.42
N GLN A 457 7.30 0.48 -15.50
CA GLN A 457 8.37 1.23 -16.10
C GLN A 457 8.84 2.32 -15.14
N MET A 458 10.12 2.45 -14.96
CA MET A 458 10.74 3.49 -14.14
C MET A 458 11.65 4.35 -15.03
N GLY A 459 11.17 5.54 -15.40
CA GLY A 459 11.82 6.41 -16.36
C GLY A 459 12.15 5.72 -17.67
N GLU A 460 13.34 5.95 -18.21
CA GLU A 460 13.93 5.21 -19.32
C GLU A 460 14.86 4.08 -18.86
N GLU A 461 15.03 3.92 -17.55
CA GLU A 461 16.05 3.03 -16.96
C GLU A 461 15.57 1.59 -16.85
N ILE A 462 14.33 1.38 -16.42
CA ILE A 462 13.83 0.02 -16.17
C ILE A 462 12.44 -0.15 -16.78
N TYR A 463 12.27 -1.18 -17.58
CA TYR A 463 10.99 -1.66 -18.02
C TYR A 463 10.83 -3.14 -17.63
N VAL A 464 9.74 -3.49 -16.99
CA VAL A 464 9.39 -4.85 -16.58
C VAL A 464 7.96 -5.16 -17.01
N GLN A 465 7.80 -6.27 -17.68
CA GLN A 465 6.49 -6.83 -18.01
C GLN A 465 6.42 -8.26 -17.46
N THR A 466 5.29 -8.62 -16.85
CA THR A 466 5.07 -10.00 -16.39
C THR A 466 3.77 -10.55 -16.98
N GLY A 467 3.71 -11.84 -17.19
CA GLY A 467 2.46 -12.56 -17.42
C GLY A 467 1.73 -12.87 -16.09
N ALA A 468 1.04 -14.00 -16.06
CA ALA A 468 0.29 -14.41 -14.88
C ALA A 468 1.21 -14.50 -13.64
N THR A 469 0.86 -13.76 -12.60
CA THR A 469 1.66 -13.67 -11.38
C THR A 469 0.78 -13.87 -10.16
N MET A 470 1.22 -14.74 -9.27
CA MET A 470 0.61 -14.97 -7.96
C MET A 470 1.63 -14.70 -6.86
N MET A 471 1.35 -13.74 -6.01
CA MET A 471 2.16 -13.42 -4.84
C MET A 471 1.34 -13.64 -3.58
N THR A 472 1.90 -14.32 -2.59
CA THR A 472 1.31 -14.45 -1.26
C THR A 472 2.32 -14.01 -0.21
N ALA A 473 1.87 -13.19 0.71
CA ALA A 473 2.66 -12.70 1.80
C ALA A 473 1.96 -13.00 3.13
N ALA A 474 2.69 -13.54 4.08
CA ALA A 474 2.23 -13.68 5.45
C ALA A 474 3.33 -13.15 6.39
N ALA A 475 2.94 -12.35 7.37
CA ALA A 475 3.90 -11.78 8.30
C ALA A 475 3.38 -11.84 9.74
N ARG A 476 4.29 -11.91 10.69
CA ARG A 476 3.96 -11.87 12.11
C ARG A 476 4.78 -10.80 12.80
N TYR A 477 4.08 -9.83 13.36
CA TYR A 477 4.71 -8.74 14.08
C TYR A 477 5.46 -9.22 15.33
N ASN A 478 6.69 -8.76 15.49
CA ASN A 478 7.57 -9.03 16.61
C ASN A 478 8.08 -7.71 17.20
N LYS A 479 7.63 -7.35 18.39
CA LYS A 479 8.03 -6.11 19.08
C LYS A 479 9.55 -5.99 19.28
N ASN A 480 10.26 -7.11 19.34
CA ASN A 480 11.71 -7.16 19.59
C ASN A 480 12.55 -7.19 18.30
N GLY A 481 11.93 -6.93 17.13
CA GLY A 481 12.59 -7.01 15.83
C GLY A 481 13.53 -5.83 15.50
N GLY A 482 13.58 -4.79 16.35
CA GLY A 482 14.35 -3.57 16.06
C GLY A 482 13.79 -2.82 14.86
N ASP A 483 14.65 -2.04 14.20
CA ASP A 483 14.24 -1.20 13.05
C ASP A 483 14.23 -1.95 11.71
N ASN A 484 14.84 -3.12 11.65
CA ASN A 484 14.84 -3.95 10.46
C ASN A 484 13.45 -4.54 10.20
N LEU A 485 12.82 -4.16 9.09
CA LEU A 485 11.45 -4.56 8.73
C LEU A 485 11.27 -6.08 8.62
N LEU A 486 12.25 -6.80 8.08
CA LEU A 486 12.20 -8.26 7.94
C LEU A 486 12.23 -8.99 9.29
N LEU A 487 12.94 -8.45 10.28
CA LEU A 487 12.97 -9.00 11.63
C LEU A 487 11.76 -8.58 12.46
N LYS A 488 11.25 -7.37 12.23
CA LYS A 488 10.08 -6.80 12.90
C LYS A 488 8.79 -7.51 12.49
N TRP A 489 8.65 -7.85 11.22
CA TRP A 489 7.46 -8.50 10.69
C TRP A 489 7.60 -10.00 10.45
N ASN A 490 8.80 -10.55 10.46
CA ASN A 490 9.06 -11.97 10.21
C ASN A 490 8.23 -12.51 9.01
N PRO A 491 8.44 -11.98 7.79
CA PRO A 491 7.63 -12.30 6.63
C PRO A 491 7.87 -13.71 6.09
N ARG A 492 6.84 -14.25 5.49
CA ARG A 492 6.90 -15.37 4.55
C ARG A 492 6.29 -14.87 3.24
N LEU A 493 7.03 -14.97 2.18
CA LEU A 493 6.65 -14.57 0.83
C LEU A 493 6.72 -15.80 -0.07
N ALA A 494 5.71 -16.03 -0.89
CA ALA A 494 5.78 -16.94 -2.02
C ALA A 494 5.42 -16.16 -3.28
N VAL A 495 6.21 -16.35 -4.31
CA VAL A 495 6.06 -15.74 -5.63
C VAL A 495 6.08 -16.85 -6.66
N ASP A 496 5.07 -16.88 -7.47
CA ASP A 496 4.92 -17.71 -8.65
C ASP A 496 4.60 -16.78 -9.83
N MET A 497 5.51 -16.68 -10.78
CA MET A 497 5.44 -15.72 -11.89
C MET A 497 5.89 -16.39 -13.18
N HIS A 498 5.15 -16.13 -14.23
CA HIS A 498 5.41 -16.66 -15.56
C HIS A 498 5.57 -15.54 -16.59
N GLU A 499 6.37 -15.81 -17.61
CA GLU A 499 6.51 -14.97 -18.81
C GLU A 499 6.89 -13.51 -18.50
N ALA A 500 7.84 -13.30 -17.59
CA ALA A 500 8.33 -11.95 -17.32
C ALA A 500 9.46 -11.57 -18.30
N GLU A 501 9.47 -10.28 -18.62
CA GLU A 501 10.47 -9.65 -19.46
C GLU A 501 10.94 -8.35 -18.81
N ALA A 502 12.23 -8.08 -18.89
CA ALA A 502 12.80 -6.84 -18.38
C ALA A 502 13.82 -6.28 -19.39
N THR A 503 13.86 -4.95 -19.48
CA THR A 503 14.93 -4.20 -20.16
C THR A 503 15.50 -3.18 -19.18
N LEU A 504 16.81 -2.99 -19.22
CA LEU A 504 17.55 -2.08 -18.36
C LEU A 504 18.31 -1.07 -19.24
N ALA A 505 18.35 0.19 -18.84
CA ALA A 505 19.13 1.21 -19.54
C ALA A 505 20.61 0.82 -19.57
N GLY A 506 21.28 1.09 -20.68
CA GLY A 506 22.67 0.70 -20.85
C GLY A 506 22.90 -0.79 -21.13
N PHE A 507 21.84 -1.57 -21.12
CA PHE A 507 21.89 -3.00 -21.41
C PHE A 507 21.08 -3.33 -22.68
N GLU A 508 21.76 -3.62 -23.78
CA GLU A 508 21.10 -3.85 -25.09
C GLU A 508 20.27 -5.14 -25.14
N GLN A 509 20.57 -6.09 -24.23
CA GLN A 509 19.95 -7.40 -24.23
C GLN A 509 18.66 -7.43 -23.38
N LYS A 510 17.62 -8.01 -23.93
CA LYS A 510 16.37 -8.26 -23.22
C LYS A 510 16.55 -9.42 -22.23
N ILE A 511 16.12 -9.20 -20.99
CA ILE A 511 16.07 -10.24 -19.96
C ILE A 511 14.66 -10.86 -20.01
N THR A 512 14.60 -12.15 -20.27
CA THR A 512 13.34 -12.90 -20.23
C THR A 512 13.36 -13.88 -19.06
N ILE A 513 12.29 -13.93 -18.29
CA ILE A 513 12.11 -14.82 -17.14
C ILE A 513 10.87 -15.68 -17.44
N PRO A 514 11.03 -16.84 -18.12
CA PRO A 514 9.91 -17.71 -18.46
C PRO A 514 9.12 -18.18 -17.24
N GLU A 515 9.81 -18.44 -16.15
CA GLU A 515 9.19 -18.93 -14.92
C GLU A 515 10.10 -18.65 -13.71
N ILE A 516 9.49 -18.21 -12.61
CA ILE A 516 10.13 -18.12 -11.30
C ILE A 516 9.15 -18.51 -10.20
N ASP A 517 9.55 -19.48 -9.39
CA ASP A 517 8.84 -19.91 -8.18
C ASP A 517 9.80 -19.92 -7.00
N PHE A 518 9.53 -19.05 -6.02
CA PHE A 518 10.33 -19.03 -4.82
C PHE A 518 9.52 -18.77 -3.55
N ILE A 519 9.96 -19.33 -2.46
CA ILE A 519 9.37 -19.17 -1.14
C ILE A 519 10.44 -18.63 -0.19
N TYR A 520 10.18 -17.43 0.35
CA TYR A 520 11.04 -16.79 1.33
C TYR A 520 10.45 -16.82 2.73
N SER A 521 11.28 -17.02 3.74
CA SER A 521 10.99 -16.77 5.15
C SER A 521 12.27 -16.40 5.89
N ASN A 522 12.16 -15.86 7.09
CA ASN A 522 13.36 -15.61 7.92
C ASN A 522 14.10 -16.90 8.34
N ARG A 523 13.52 -18.07 8.14
CA ARG A 523 14.17 -19.36 8.37
C ARG A 523 14.88 -19.85 7.14
N ASN A 524 14.20 -19.81 6.01
CA ASN A 524 14.73 -20.31 4.74
C ASN A 524 14.16 -19.55 3.56
N CYS A 525 14.90 -19.57 2.47
CA CYS A 525 14.47 -19.20 1.14
C CYS A 525 14.67 -20.42 0.23
N LYS A 526 13.61 -20.88 -0.40
CA LYS A 526 13.63 -21.98 -1.35
C LYS A 526 13.31 -21.46 -2.73
N ILE A 527 14.18 -21.70 -3.68
CA ILE A 527 13.96 -21.44 -5.11
C ILE A 527 13.61 -22.80 -5.71
N GLU A 528 12.33 -22.99 -6.05
CA GLU A 528 11.86 -24.26 -6.60
C GLU A 528 12.14 -24.35 -8.09
N GLN A 529 11.92 -23.21 -8.76
CA GLN A 529 12.16 -23.10 -10.19
C GLN A 529 12.52 -21.65 -10.51
N SER A 530 13.52 -21.46 -11.37
CA SER A 530 13.90 -20.14 -11.84
C SER A 530 14.61 -20.32 -13.18
N LYS A 531 14.05 -19.72 -14.22
CA LYS A 531 14.68 -19.67 -15.52
C LYS A 531 14.78 -18.23 -16.00
N ILE A 532 16.01 -17.81 -16.32
CA ILE A 532 16.29 -16.46 -16.82
C ILE A 532 17.02 -16.63 -18.16
N VAL A 533 16.65 -15.86 -19.17
CA VAL A 533 17.31 -15.83 -20.48
C VAL A 533 17.76 -14.39 -20.76
N ILE A 534 19.03 -14.24 -21.07
CA ILE A 534 19.66 -12.95 -21.40
C ILE A 534 20.42 -13.13 -22.69
N GLY A 535 19.98 -12.46 -23.75
CA GLY A 535 20.57 -12.64 -25.07
C GLY A 535 20.64 -14.13 -25.50
N ASN A 536 21.85 -14.64 -25.68
CA ASN A 536 22.11 -16.04 -26.02
C ASN A 536 22.34 -16.95 -24.77
N SER A 537 22.22 -16.40 -23.58
CA SER A 537 22.48 -17.11 -22.32
C SER A 537 21.20 -17.45 -21.59
N ASP A 538 21.09 -18.67 -21.09
CA ASP A 538 20.01 -19.10 -20.21
C ASP A 538 20.55 -19.59 -18.86
N PHE A 539 19.81 -19.27 -17.79
CA PHE A 539 20.21 -19.61 -16.43
C PHE A 539 19.03 -20.20 -15.66
N ALA A 540 19.26 -21.30 -15.00
CA ALA A 540 18.33 -21.88 -14.04
C ALA A 540 19.01 -21.96 -12.67
N LEU A 541 18.37 -21.37 -11.66
CA LEU A 541 18.84 -21.43 -10.28
C LEU A 541 17.78 -22.13 -9.42
N THR A 542 18.18 -23.18 -8.71
CA THR A 542 17.33 -23.93 -7.78
C THR A 542 18.05 -24.16 -6.47
N GLY A 543 17.32 -24.45 -5.40
CA GLY A 543 17.93 -24.80 -4.12
C GLY A 543 17.32 -24.11 -2.90
N GLU A 544 18.04 -24.15 -1.79
CA GLU A 544 17.56 -23.65 -0.52
C GLU A 544 18.65 -22.93 0.28
N LEU A 545 18.29 -21.75 0.82
CA LEU A 545 19.07 -21.02 1.81
C LEU A 545 18.39 -21.13 3.18
N LYS A 546 19.15 -21.40 4.24
CA LYS A 546 18.69 -21.63 5.62
C LYS A 546 19.26 -20.61 6.60
N ASN A 547 18.60 -20.47 7.74
CA ASN A 547 19.05 -19.63 8.87
C ASN A 547 19.13 -18.11 8.56
N ILE A 548 18.46 -17.63 7.52
CA ILE A 548 18.54 -16.23 7.04
C ILE A 548 18.34 -15.22 8.19
N GLY A 549 17.30 -15.37 8.99
CA GLY A 549 17.02 -14.44 10.08
C GLY A 549 18.01 -14.48 11.25
N ARG A 550 18.74 -15.58 11.44
CA ARG A 550 19.86 -15.66 12.40
C ARG A 550 21.11 -14.97 11.85
N TRP A 551 21.39 -15.22 10.59
CA TRP A 551 22.49 -14.58 9.87
C TRP A 551 22.33 -13.06 9.82
N MET A 552 21.14 -12.53 9.48
CA MET A 552 20.83 -11.10 9.49
C MET A 552 21.04 -10.43 10.88
N ARG A 553 20.94 -11.19 11.96
CA ARG A 553 21.21 -10.70 13.32
C ARG A 553 22.65 -10.92 13.78
N ASN A 554 23.54 -11.36 12.90
CA ASN A 554 24.92 -11.74 13.20
C ASN A 554 25.02 -12.82 14.33
N ARG A 555 24.03 -13.72 14.43
CA ARG A 555 23.93 -14.75 15.46
C ARG A 555 23.94 -16.17 14.90
N GLY A 556 24.32 -16.35 13.67
CA GLY A 556 24.34 -17.65 13.00
C GLY A 556 24.99 -17.61 11.65
N VAL A 557 25.10 -18.76 11.05
CA VAL A 557 25.66 -18.99 9.72
C VAL A 557 24.53 -19.08 8.70
N LEU A 558 24.65 -18.41 7.55
CA LEU A 558 23.81 -18.63 6.38
C LEU A 558 24.24 -19.94 5.73
N GLU A 559 23.35 -20.93 5.76
CA GLU A 559 23.58 -22.24 5.17
C GLU A 559 22.78 -22.37 3.88
N GLY A 560 23.31 -23.07 2.89
CA GLY A 560 22.54 -23.34 1.68
C GLY A 560 23.23 -24.22 0.67
N GLU A 561 22.39 -24.82 -0.17
CA GLU A 561 22.79 -25.55 -1.34
C GLU A 561 21.99 -25.05 -2.52
N LEU A 562 22.69 -24.54 -3.53
CA LEU A 562 22.13 -24.02 -4.76
C LEU A 562 22.66 -24.83 -5.95
N THR A 563 21.84 -24.96 -6.96
CA THR A 563 22.21 -25.55 -8.26
C THR A 563 21.99 -24.50 -9.33
N PHE A 564 23.05 -24.26 -10.07
CA PHE A 564 23.06 -23.36 -11.23
C PHE A 564 23.22 -24.20 -12.49
N GLU A 565 22.24 -24.15 -13.36
CA GLU A 565 22.23 -24.89 -14.62
C GLU A 565 22.06 -23.92 -15.78
N SER A 566 22.74 -24.19 -16.90
CA SER A 566 22.60 -23.45 -18.14
C SER A 566 22.78 -24.41 -19.32
N GLU A 567 21.92 -24.29 -20.32
CA GLU A 567 22.11 -24.97 -21.59
C GLU A 567 23.21 -24.27 -22.43
N THR A 568 23.11 -22.91 -22.49
CA THR A 568 24.07 -22.07 -23.21
C THR A 568 24.37 -20.80 -22.43
N THR A 569 25.64 -20.49 -22.23
CA THR A 569 26.11 -19.22 -21.60
C THR A 569 27.09 -18.53 -22.52
N ASP A 570 26.82 -17.30 -22.90
CA ASP A 570 27.81 -16.41 -23.57
C ASP A 570 28.48 -15.53 -22.53
N VAL A 571 29.69 -15.89 -22.13
CA VAL A 571 30.45 -15.20 -21.09
C VAL A 571 30.82 -13.78 -21.53
N ASN A 572 30.94 -13.53 -22.84
CA ASN A 572 31.26 -12.19 -23.33
C ASN A 572 30.11 -11.21 -23.11
N GLU A 573 28.86 -11.68 -23.34
CA GLU A 573 27.64 -10.89 -23.03
C GLU A 573 27.56 -10.59 -21.52
N LEU A 574 27.88 -11.57 -20.67
CA LEU A 574 27.84 -11.36 -19.21
C LEU A 574 28.92 -10.42 -18.70
N LEU A 575 30.12 -10.48 -19.27
CA LEU A 575 31.19 -9.53 -18.92
C LEU A 575 30.87 -8.11 -19.34
N ALA A 576 30.18 -7.93 -20.49
CA ALA A 576 29.71 -6.61 -20.92
C ALA A 576 28.68 -5.99 -19.95
N LEU A 577 27.85 -6.81 -19.29
CA LEU A 577 26.91 -6.37 -18.22
C LEU A 577 27.65 -5.72 -17.05
N VAL A 578 28.69 -6.41 -16.55
CA VAL A 578 29.44 -5.95 -15.36
C VAL A 578 30.22 -4.67 -15.68
N SER A 579 30.74 -4.55 -16.91
CA SER A 579 31.51 -3.36 -17.35
C SER A 579 30.64 -2.12 -17.58
N ALA A 580 29.34 -2.29 -17.83
CA ALA A 580 28.38 -1.18 -18.03
C ALA A 580 28.00 -0.51 -16.70
N GLU A 581 28.02 -1.23 -15.57
CA GLU A 581 27.76 -0.67 -14.24
C GLU A 581 28.91 0.25 -13.74
N GLU A 582 30.16 -0.01 -14.12
CA GLU A 582 31.30 0.84 -13.74
C GLU A 582 31.33 2.20 -14.46
N GLY A 583 30.61 2.37 -15.58
CA GLY A 583 30.54 3.61 -16.35
C GLY A 583 29.46 4.61 -15.95
N SER A 584 28.49 4.23 -15.11
CA SER A 584 27.34 5.07 -14.76
C SER A 584 27.52 5.94 -13.50
N GLU A 585 28.59 5.80 -12.73
CA GLU A 585 28.87 6.62 -11.55
C GLU A 585 29.75 7.87 -11.81
N GLU A 586 30.27 8.08 -13.03
CA GLU A 586 31.19 9.20 -13.33
C GLU A 586 30.57 10.49 -13.89
N GLU A 587 29.25 10.57 -14.13
CA GLU A 587 28.62 11.78 -14.71
C GLU A 587 27.65 12.50 -13.77
N ASN A 588 28.02 12.90 -12.55
CA ASN A 588 27.31 13.99 -11.87
C ASN A 588 28.14 14.63 -10.75
N ILE A 589 29.27 15.29 -11.13
CA ILE A 589 29.78 16.38 -10.32
C ILE A 589 30.04 17.58 -11.27
N GLU A 590 28.99 18.36 -11.48
CA GLU A 590 29.07 19.65 -12.15
C GLU A 590 29.80 20.67 -11.26
N ASN A 591 30.93 21.11 -11.78
CA ASN A 591 31.75 22.20 -11.28
C ASN A 591 30.97 23.50 -11.06
N THR A 592 30.98 23.97 -9.83
CA THR A 592 30.90 25.42 -9.54
C THR A 592 31.96 25.79 -8.54
N ALA A 593 33.10 26.23 -9.01
CA ALA A 593 33.99 27.13 -8.28
C ALA A 593 34.91 27.89 -9.25
N GLU A 594 34.82 29.21 -9.18
CA GLU A 594 35.69 30.21 -9.87
C GLU A 594 37.17 30.09 -9.47
N PRO A 595 38.09 30.57 -10.31
CA PRO A 595 39.51 30.36 -10.11
C PRO A 595 40.14 31.44 -9.21
N GLN A 596 40.81 31.02 -8.16
CA GLN A 596 41.83 31.87 -7.52
C GLN A 596 43.24 31.25 -7.69
N GLN A 597 44.07 32.01 -8.39
CA GLN A 597 45.51 31.78 -8.51
C GLN A 597 46.19 31.79 -7.14
N ASN A 598 47.04 30.79 -6.85
CA ASN A 598 48.44 31.04 -6.50
C ASN A 598 49.20 29.72 -6.40
N GLY A 599 50.35 29.69 -7.06
CA GLY A 599 51.18 28.52 -7.21
C GLY A 599 51.94 28.08 -5.95
N THR A 600 52.26 26.81 -5.95
CA THR A 600 53.60 26.28 -5.64
C THR A 600 53.62 24.80 -5.94
N SER A 601 54.65 24.35 -6.61
CA SER A 601 54.94 22.97 -7.00
C SER A 601 54.95 21.99 -5.84
N ALA A 602 54.19 20.89 -5.94
CA ALA A 602 54.50 19.65 -5.26
C ALA A 602 53.94 18.46 -6.07
N SER A 603 54.87 17.60 -6.41
CA SER A 603 54.77 16.27 -6.99
C SER A 603 53.39 15.61 -7.02
N SER A 604 52.99 15.23 -8.22
CA SER A 604 51.92 14.29 -8.51
C SER A 604 52.18 12.95 -7.80
N VAL A 605 51.44 12.68 -6.73
CA VAL A 605 51.17 11.32 -6.27
C VAL A 605 49.96 10.89 -7.06
N GLU A 606 50.16 9.98 -8.02
CA GLU A 606 49.11 9.19 -8.59
C GLU A 606 48.46 8.41 -7.44
N THR A 607 47.28 8.81 -7.00
CA THR A 607 46.39 7.99 -6.20
C THR A 607 45.83 6.92 -7.13
N SER A 608 46.49 5.78 -7.23
CA SER A 608 45.91 4.57 -7.71
C SER A 608 44.73 4.25 -6.79
N GLU A 609 43.53 4.15 -7.33
CA GLU A 609 42.36 3.61 -6.63
C GLU A 609 42.76 2.26 -6.02
N GLU A 610 42.77 2.18 -4.69
CA GLU A 610 43.05 0.94 -3.97
C GLU A 610 41.84 0.01 -4.16
N THR A 611 41.88 -0.85 -5.17
CA THR A 611 40.92 -1.94 -5.33
C THR A 611 40.97 -2.82 -4.06
N GLU A 612 39.87 -2.83 -3.30
CA GLU A 612 39.78 -3.68 -2.12
C GLU A 612 39.70 -5.16 -2.53
N PRO A 613 40.43 -6.07 -1.91
CA PRO A 613 40.39 -7.48 -2.25
C PRO A 613 39.05 -8.11 -1.80
N PHE A 614 38.55 -9.06 -2.58
CA PHE A 614 37.39 -9.84 -2.20
C PHE A 614 37.65 -10.63 -0.89
N LEU A 615 36.88 -10.29 0.15
CA LEU A 615 36.95 -10.95 1.45
C LEU A 615 35.85 -12.02 1.53
N VAL A 616 36.24 -13.28 1.67
CA VAL A 616 35.30 -14.39 1.82
C VAL A 616 34.58 -14.29 3.17
N PRO A 617 33.22 -14.26 3.19
CA PRO A 617 32.47 -14.19 4.44
C PRO A 617 32.73 -15.38 5.37
N THR A 618 32.85 -15.10 6.67
CA THR A 618 33.08 -16.14 7.70
C THR A 618 31.78 -16.73 8.26
N ASN A 619 30.65 -16.04 8.07
CA ASN A 619 29.34 -16.43 8.58
C ASN A 619 28.43 -17.05 7.50
N VAL A 620 29.04 -17.76 6.56
CA VAL A 620 28.36 -18.39 5.42
C VAL A 620 28.86 -19.83 5.28
N ASP A 621 27.96 -20.75 4.96
CA ASP A 621 28.20 -22.15 4.60
C ASP A 621 27.33 -22.49 3.37
N LEU A 622 27.83 -22.17 2.18
CA LEU A 622 27.11 -22.30 0.92
C LEU A 622 27.80 -23.28 -0.03
N THR A 623 27.00 -24.06 -0.70
CA THR A 623 27.42 -24.93 -1.81
C THR A 623 26.68 -24.50 -3.07
N LEU A 624 27.39 -24.23 -4.14
CA LEU A 624 26.84 -24.00 -5.48
C LEU A 624 27.30 -25.14 -6.38
N ASN A 625 26.35 -25.94 -6.85
CA ASN A 625 26.58 -26.94 -7.91
C ASN A 625 26.38 -26.22 -9.25
N THR A 626 27.35 -26.29 -10.14
CA THR A 626 27.32 -25.62 -11.45
C THR A 626 27.35 -26.63 -12.56
N LEU A 627 26.45 -26.46 -13.55
CA LEU A 627 26.44 -27.25 -14.78
C LEU A 627 26.05 -26.37 -15.95
N ILE A 628 26.98 -26.10 -16.84
CA ILE A 628 26.77 -25.36 -18.09
C ILE A 628 27.08 -26.28 -19.23
N LYS A 629 26.13 -26.58 -20.10
CA LYS A 629 26.37 -27.53 -21.21
C LYS A 629 27.27 -26.92 -22.30
N GLU A 630 27.02 -25.65 -22.62
CA GLU A 630 27.80 -24.93 -23.60
C GLU A 630 28.12 -23.52 -23.12
N ALA A 631 29.36 -23.12 -23.05
CA ALA A 631 29.81 -21.78 -22.70
C ALA A 631 30.68 -21.20 -23.81
N LYS A 632 30.33 -20.00 -24.27
CA LYS A 632 31.17 -19.22 -25.23
C LYS A 632 32.04 -18.26 -24.43
N VAL A 633 33.34 -18.32 -24.67
CA VAL A 633 34.33 -17.45 -24.03
C VAL A 633 35.24 -16.91 -25.13
N LEU A 634 35.22 -15.62 -25.36
CA LEU A 634 35.84 -15.02 -26.56
C LEU A 634 35.28 -15.72 -27.86
N ASP A 635 36.16 -16.19 -28.70
CA ASP A 635 35.79 -16.90 -29.94
C ASP A 635 35.74 -18.43 -29.77
N GLN A 636 35.77 -18.91 -28.53
CA GLN A 636 35.87 -20.34 -28.23
C GLN A 636 34.64 -20.88 -27.53
N THR A 637 34.36 -22.15 -27.70
CA THR A 637 33.26 -22.82 -27.02
C THR A 637 33.81 -23.89 -26.06
N ALA A 638 33.37 -23.82 -24.83
CA ALA A 638 33.62 -24.84 -23.81
C ALA A 638 32.32 -25.64 -23.59
N TYR A 639 32.45 -26.94 -23.45
CA TYR A 639 31.36 -27.87 -23.27
C TYR A 639 31.43 -28.55 -21.91
N ASN A 640 30.25 -28.83 -21.33
CA ASN A 640 30.10 -29.55 -20.07
C ASN A 640 30.91 -28.91 -18.91
N LEU A 641 30.82 -27.59 -18.78
CA LEU A 641 31.43 -26.89 -17.69
C LEU A 641 30.63 -27.21 -16.43
N GLY A 642 31.23 -27.92 -15.51
CA GLY A 642 30.60 -28.39 -14.30
C GLY A 642 31.57 -28.50 -13.14
N GLY A 643 31.06 -28.34 -11.92
CA GLY A 643 31.83 -28.43 -10.68
C GLY A 643 31.10 -27.88 -9.49
N LYS A 644 31.76 -27.77 -8.37
CA LYS A 644 31.19 -27.27 -7.13
C LYS A 644 31.99 -26.11 -6.58
N VAL A 645 31.28 -25.10 -6.12
CA VAL A 645 31.85 -23.99 -5.40
C VAL A 645 31.34 -24.02 -3.96
N TYR A 646 32.24 -24.01 -3.01
CA TYR A 646 31.93 -23.94 -1.58
C TYR A 646 32.43 -22.62 -1.01
N VAL A 647 31.62 -22.00 -0.19
CA VAL A 647 31.98 -20.84 0.60
C VAL A 647 31.69 -21.13 2.05
N LYS A 648 32.72 -21.27 2.86
CA LYS A 648 32.58 -21.66 4.27
C LYS A 648 33.69 -21.07 5.13
N ASP A 649 33.29 -20.41 6.23
CA ASP A 649 34.20 -19.92 7.27
C ASP A 649 35.44 -19.15 6.72
N GLY A 650 35.20 -18.21 5.80
CA GLY A 650 36.28 -17.42 5.21
C GLY A 650 37.10 -18.14 4.15
N VAL A 651 36.64 -19.27 3.65
CA VAL A 651 37.26 -20.10 2.61
C VAL A 651 36.30 -20.24 1.43
N LEU A 652 36.80 -19.97 0.24
CA LEU A 652 36.13 -20.30 -1.01
C LEU A 652 36.89 -21.44 -1.65
N VAL A 653 36.19 -22.47 -2.06
CA VAL A 653 36.76 -23.64 -2.76
C VAL A 653 36.01 -23.84 -4.07
N ILE A 654 36.77 -24.04 -5.13
CA ILE A 654 36.30 -24.55 -6.42
C ILE A 654 36.73 -26.02 -6.45
N GLU A 655 35.79 -26.96 -6.47
CA GLU A 655 36.07 -28.37 -6.48
C GLU A 655 35.67 -28.99 -7.81
N GLU A 656 36.67 -29.61 -8.47
CA GLU A 656 36.52 -30.36 -9.71
C GLU A 656 35.76 -29.58 -10.82
N MET A 657 36.02 -28.29 -10.91
CA MET A 657 35.48 -27.49 -12.01
C MET A 657 36.16 -27.89 -13.29
N GLY A 658 35.42 -28.51 -14.19
CA GLY A 658 35.97 -29.00 -15.44
C GLY A 658 35.16 -28.58 -16.64
N PHE A 659 35.80 -28.50 -17.80
CA PHE A 659 35.15 -28.33 -19.09
C PHE A 659 35.97 -28.95 -20.21
N ILE A 660 35.33 -29.12 -21.36
CA ILE A 660 35.90 -29.65 -22.58
C ILE A 660 35.91 -28.54 -23.62
N CYS A 661 37.03 -28.26 -24.25
CA CYS A 661 37.12 -27.38 -25.41
C CYS A 661 37.85 -28.10 -26.56
N ASN A 662 37.91 -27.46 -27.74
CA ASN A 662 38.60 -28.04 -28.91
C ASN A 662 40.07 -28.33 -28.66
N ALA A 663 40.71 -27.53 -27.78
CA ALA A 663 42.12 -27.62 -27.47
C ALA A 663 42.45 -28.61 -26.35
N ALA A 664 41.54 -28.88 -25.42
CA ALA A 664 41.87 -29.71 -24.26
C ALA A 664 40.60 -30.05 -23.43
N LYS A 665 40.77 -31.00 -22.50
CA LYS A 665 39.90 -31.17 -21.31
C LYS A 665 40.57 -30.57 -20.13
N LEU A 666 39.87 -29.65 -19.41
CA LEU A 666 40.39 -28.96 -18.26
C LEU A 666 39.69 -29.38 -16.98
N GLN A 667 40.44 -29.44 -15.89
CA GLN A 667 39.96 -29.71 -14.56
C GLN A 667 40.69 -28.78 -13.58
N LEU A 668 39.92 -28.03 -12.76
CA LEU A 668 40.46 -27.12 -11.77
C LEU A 668 39.87 -27.43 -10.39
N THR A 669 40.74 -27.59 -9.41
CA THR A 669 40.39 -27.52 -8.00
C THR A 669 41.18 -26.36 -7.41
N ALA A 670 40.49 -25.42 -6.74
CA ALA A 670 41.16 -24.26 -6.16
C ALA A 670 40.63 -23.95 -4.76
N MET A 671 41.49 -23.35 -3.97
CA MET A 671 41.16 -22.84 -2.65
C MET A 671 41.65 -21.42 -2.50
N TYR A 672 40.72 -20.53 -2.14
CA TYR A 672 40.97 -19.13 -1.87
C TYR A 672 40.57 -18.82 -0.43
N ARG A 673 41.48 -18.22 0.35
CA ARG A 673 41.26 -17.93 1.76
C ARG A 673 41.79 -16.55 2.12
N THR A 674 41.02 -15.76 2.81
CA THR A 674 41.31 -14.38 3.17
C THR A 674 41.47 -14.18 4.68
N PRO A 675 42.55 -14.72 5.31
CA PRO A 675 42.76 -14.55 6.75
C PRO A 675 43.04 -13.09 7.13
N ARG A 676 43.60 -12.27 6.22
CA ARG A 676 43.85 -10.84 6.35
C ARG A 676 43.86 -10.21 4.97
N ARG A 677 43.49 -8.91 4.86
CA ARG A 677 43.45 -8.15 3.59
C ARG A 677 44.71 -8.25 2.75
N ASN A 678 45.90 -8.20 3.37
CA ASN A 678 47.20 -8.22 2.72
C ASN A 678 47.91 -9.58 2.75
N HIS A 679 47.17 -10.65 3.05
CA HIS A 679 47.71 -12.01 3.16
C HIS A 679 46.68 -13.03 2.73
N ILE A 680 46.51 -13.10 1.42
CA ILE A 680 45.50 -13.91 0.77
C ILE A 680 46.14 -15.23 0.33
N TYR A 681 45.61 -16.35 0.76
CA TYR A 681 46.07 -17.66 0.34
C TYR A 681 45.34 -18.09 -0.94
N VAL A 682 46.09 -18.50 -1.93
CA VAL A 682 45.60 -19.12 -3.17
C VAL A 682 46.32 -20.44 -3.38
N GLY A 683 45.58 -21.54 -3.44
CA GLY A 683 46.10 -22.85 -3.82
C GLY A 683 45.25 -23.40 -4.96
N PHE A 684 45.85 -24.00 -5.94
CA PHE A 684 45.13 -24.58 -7.08
C PHE A 684 45.80 -25.82 -7.63
N ASP A 685 44.97 -26.70 -8.17
CA ASP A 685 45.33 -27.92 -8.87
C ASP A 685 44.66 -27.85 -10.24
N TYR A 686 45.46 -27.62 -11.25
CA TYR A 686 45.05 -27.38 -12.62
C TYR A 686 45.56 -28.47 -13.54
N HIS A 687 44.68 -29.24 -14.12
CA HIS A 687 44.98 -30.40 -14.96
C HIS A 687 44.34 -30.22 -16.36
N MET A 688 45.18 -30.21 -17.37
CA MET A 688 44.79 -30.24 -18.77
C MET A 688 45.14 -31.57 -19.38
N ILE A 689 44.18 -32.23 -19.98
CA ILE A 689 44.26 -33.54 -20.56
C ILE A 689 43.93 -33.48 -22.05
N ASP A 690 44.52 -34.34 -22.86
CA ASP A 690 44.26 -34.41 -24.32
C ASP A 690 44.54 -33.07 -25.03
N ILE A 691 45.61 -32.37 -24.63
CA ILE A 691 45.94 -31.03 -25.18
C ILE A 691 46.35 -31.17 -26.63
N ASN A 692 45.59 -30.54 -27.55
CA ASN A 692 46.03 -30.25 -28.89
C ASN A 692 46.85 -28.95 -28.89
N ILE A 693 48.18 -29.05 -29.02
CA ILE A 693 49.08 -27.90 -28.84
C ILE A 693 48.79 -26.80 -29.87
N GLN A 694 48.40 -27.12 -31.07
CA GLN A 694 48.12 -26.11 -32.12
C GLN A 694 46.82 -25.35 -31.82
N GLU A 695 45.80 -26.07 -31.44
CA GLU A 695 44.51 -25.46 -31.04
C GLU A 695 44.68 -24.62 -29.77
N LEU A 696 45.50 -25.07 -28.82
CA LEU A 696 45.76 -24.33 -27.57
C LEU A 696 46.46 -22.98 -27.83
N ILE A 697 47.44 -22.94 -28.73
CA ILE A 697 48.12 -21.69 -29.11
C ILE A 697 47.11 -20.76 -29.81
N GLY A 698 46.24 -21.29 -30.66
CA GLY A 698 45.17 -20.50 -31.28
C GLY A 698 44.19 -19.92 -30.30
N MET A 699 43.86 -20.67 -29.23
CA MET A 699 42.96 -20.22 -28.14
C MET A 699 43.55 -19.13 -27.24
N ILE A 700 44.84 -19.23 -26.90
CA ILE A 700 45.54 -18.35 -26.00
C ILE A 700 46.75 -17.72 -26.68
N PRO A 701 46.57 -16.64 -27.46
CA PRO A 701 47.66 -16.01 -28.18
C PRO A 701 48.83 -15.55 -27.30
N GLN A 702 48.56 -15.29 -26.00
CA GLN A 702 49.60 -14.93 -25.04
C GLN A 702 50.56 -16.08 -24.76
N LEU A 703 50.12 -17.35 -24.90
CA LEU A 703 51.05 -18.49 -24.77
C LEU A 703 52.14 -18.48 -25.85
N ASP A 704 51.83 -17.95 -26.98
CA ASP A 704 52.76 -17.78 -28.07
C ASP A 704 53.88 -16.79 -27.76
N SER A 705 53.59 -15.71 -27.03
CA SER A 705 54.62 -14.77 -26.58
C SER A 705 55.35 -15.28 -25.33
N MET A 706 54.70 -16.01 -24.44
CA MET A 706 55.29 -16.53 -23.18
C MET A 706 56.13 -17.80 -23.43
N MET A 707 55.70 -18.65 -24.36
CA MET A 707 56.33 -19.93 -24.65
C MET A 707 56.47 -20.16 -26.17
N PRO A 708 57.26 -19.36 -26.91
CA PRO A 708 57.36 -19.45 -28.35
C PRO A 708 57.77 -20.86 -28.86
N MET A 709 58.41 -21.63 -27.98
CA MET A 709 58.84 -22.99 -28.30
C MET A 709 57.63 -23.94 -28.55
N LEU A 710 56.43 -23.65 -27.99
CA LEU A 710 55.28 -24.47 -28.22
C LEU A 710 54.86 -24.52 -29.68
N ARG A 711 55.09 -23.45 -30.45
CA ARG A 711 54.89 -23.46 -31.92
C ARG A 711 55.68 -24.55 -32.63
N SER A 712 56.77 -25.00 -32.04
CA SER A 712 57.67 -26.00 -32.63
C SER A 712 57.15 -27.43 -32.44
N PHE A 713 56.03 -27.61 -31.68
CA PHE A 713 55.45 -28.91 -31.43
C PHE A 713 54.07 -29.07 -32.03
N LYS A 714 53.80 -30.20 -32.57
CA LYS A 714 52.47 -30.65 -32.98
C LYS A 714 52.18 -32.03 -32.40
N GLY A 715 51.05 -32.22 -31.74
CA GLY A 715 50.68 -33.48 -31.15
C GLY A 715 49.78 -33.25 -29.90
N GLU A 716 49.63 -34.35 -29.17
CA GLU A 716 48.84 -34.35 -27.94
C GLU A 716 49.74 -34.28 -26.71
N ALA A 717 49.31 -33.50 -25.71
CA ALA A 717 50.02 -33.40 -24.45
C ALA A 717 49.06 -33.42 -23.25
N GLU A 718 49.61 -33.63 -22.09
CA GLU A 718 48.95 -33.51 -20.80
C GLU A 718 49.80 -32.57 -19.93
N PHE A 719 49.15 -31.66 -19.22
CA PHE A 719 49.81 -30.73 -18.32
C PHE A 719 49.10 -30.74 -16.97
N HIS A 720 49.83 -30.96 -15.89
CA HIS A 720 49.29 -30.95 -14.55
C HIS A 720 50.15 -30.01 -13.68
N LEU A 721 49.51 -29.00 -13.01
CA LEU A 721 50.14 -28.05 -12.14
C LEU A 721 49.37 -27.95 -10.83
N ALA A 722 50.04 -28.25 -9.75
CA ALA A 722 49.53 -28.00 -8.42
C ALA A 722 50.44 -27.00 -7.72
N ALA A 723 49.88 -25.85 -7.26
CA ALA A 723 50.64 -24.78 -6.67
C ALA A 723 49.87 -24.06 -5.57
N GLU A 724 50.62 -23.47 -4.66
CA GLU A 724 50.09 -22.60 -3.63
C GLU A 724 50.95 -21.34 -3.46
N THR A 725 50.35 -20.22 -3.07
CA THR A 725 51.03 -18.97 -2.78
C THR A 725 50.21 -18.09 -1.88
N TYR A 726 50.84 -17.03 -1.36
CA TYR A 726 50.12 -15.90 -0.77
C TYR A 726 50.27 -14.69 -1.67
N THR A 727 49.23 -13.85 -1.70
CA THR A 727 49.23 -12.58 -2.45
C THR A 727 49.02 -11.40 -1.49
N ASN A 728 49.30 -10.21 -1.98
CA ASN A 728 48.87 -8.95 -1.34
C ASN A 728 47.40 -8.60 -1.69
N ALA A 729 46.96 -7.39 -1.30
CA ALA A 729 45.61 -6.91 -1.58
C ALA A 729 45.34 -6.68 -3.08
N GLN A 730 46.34 -6.40 -3.86
CA GLN A 730 46.30 -6.22 -5.33
C GLN A 730 46.49 -7.55 -6.09
N TYR A 731 46.36 -8.70 -5.40
CA TYR A 731 46.55 -10.04 -5.95
C TYR A 731 47.96 -10.32 -6.51
N GLU A 732 48.94 -9.49 -6.19
CA GLU A 732 50.31 -9.78 -6.58
C GLU A 732 50.90 -10.93 -5.77
N ILE A 733 51.49 -11.89 -6.46
CA ILE A 733 52.12 -13.07 -5.84
C ILE A 733 53.27 -12.64 -4.94
N LYS A 734 53.34 -13.19 -3.73
CA LYS A 734 54.52 -13.08 -2.85
C LYS A 734 55.49 -14.22 -3.20
N PRO A 735 56.54 -13.98 -4.01
CA PRO A 735 57.36 -15.04 -4.59
C PRO A 735 58.01 -15.94 -3.53
N SER A 736 58.35 -15.39 -2.35
CA SER A 736 58.89 -16.16 -1.23
C SER A 736 57.97 -17.27 -0.67
N THR A 737 56.69 -17.20 -1.02
CA THR A 737 55.66 -18.16 -0.52
C THR A 737 55.26 -19.15 -1.58
N LEU A 738 55.64 -18.94 -2.85
CA LEU A 738 55.25 -19.80 -3.97
C LEU A 738 55.86 -21.18 -3.80
N ARG A 739 55.01 -22.18 -3.83
CA ARG A 739 55.35 -23.63 -3.80
C ARG A 739 54.46 -24.34 -4.79
N GLY A 740 55.01 -25.31 -5.50
CA GLY A 740 54.24 -26.11 -6.43
C GLY A 740 55.04 -27.19 -7.09
N ALA A 741 54.34 -27.99 -7.84
CA ALA A 741 54.93 -28.98 -8.72
C ALA A 741 54.08 -29.05 -10.02
N ALA A 742 54.77 -29.36 -11.12
CA ALA A 742 54.07 -29.56 -12.39
C ALA A 742 54.66 -30.82 -13.10
N SER A 743 53.84 -31.39 -13.97
CA SER A 743 54.30 -32.44 -14.89
C SER A 743 53.75 -32.13 -16.29
N ILE A 744 54.57 -32.42 -17.28
CA ILE A 744 54.21 -32.36 -18.68
C ILE A 744 54.43 -33.74 -19.24
N PHE A 745 53.43 -34.29 -19.88
CA PHE A 745 53.53 -35.55 -20.61
C PHE A 745 53.12 -35.27 -22.07
N GLY A 746 53.91 -35.72 -23.02
CA GLY A 746 53.57 -35.62 -24.45
C GLY A 746 53.92 -36.92 -25.15
N LYS A 747 53.12 -37.33 -26.10
CA LYS A 747 53.30 -38.53 -26.88
C LYS A 747 53.13 -38.24 -28.35
N ASP A 748 53.95 -38.90 -29.20
CA ASP A 748 53.87 -38.76 -30.65
C ASP A 748 53.96 -37.28 -31.14
N LEU A 749 54.78 -36.47 -30.42
CA LEU A 749 54.97 -35.10 -30.75
C LEU A 749 55.84 -34.93 -32.03
N VAL A 750 55.40 -34.08 -32.94
CA VAL A 750 56.18 -33.76 -34.13
C VAL A 750 56.84 -32.39 -33.88
N VAL A 751 58.18 -32.38 -33.99
CA VAL A 751 58.88 -31.08 -33.88
C VAL A 751 58.88 -30.43 -35.25
N LEU A 752 58.23 -29.24 -35.28
CA LEU A 752 58.23 -28.36 -36.45
C LEU A 752 59.54 -27.58 -36.53
N ASP A 753 59.99 -27.22 -37.76
CA ASP A 753 61.20 -26.44 -37.96
C ASP A 753 61.20 -25.12 -37.20
N ASN A 754 62.17 -24.90 -36.28
CA ASN A 754 62.43 -23.68 -35.58
C ASN A 754 63.92 -23.35 -35.50
N GLU A 755 64.27 -22.06 -35.59
CA GLU A 755 65.71 -21.63 -35.57
C GLU A 755 66.45 -22.11 -34.31
N THR A 756 65.77 -22.15 -33.15
CA THR A 756 66.36 -22.61 -31.89
C THR A 756 66.68 -24.12 -31.97
N PHE A 757 65.79 -24.91 -32.49
CA PHE A 757 66.00 -26.34 -32.69
C PHE A 757 67.08 -26.59 -33.72
N ASP A 758 67.16 -25.78 -34.80
CA ASP A 758 68.25 -25.89 -35.78
C ASP A 758 69.60 -25.56 -35.18
N LYS A 759 69.73 -24.53 -34.32
CA LYS A 759 70.96 -24.22 -33.60
C LYS A 759 71.42 -25.37 -32.69
N ILE A 760 70.47 -25.96 -31.95
CA ILE A 760 70.73 -27.06 -31.03
C ILE A 760 71.09 -28.35 -31.87
N SER A 761 70.35 -28.60 -32.94
CA SER A 761 70.55 -29.76 -33.76
C SER A 761 71.91 -29.77 -34.50
N LYS A 762 72.33 -28.61 -34.97
CA LYS A 762 73.68 -28.46 -35.57
C LYS A 762 74.78 -28.67 -34.55
N LEU A 763 74.61 -28.22 -33.33
CA LEU A 763 75.63 -28.41 -32.27
C LEU A 763 75.68 -29.83 -31.75
N LEU A 764 74.52 -30.50 -31.69
CA LEU A 764 74.37 -31.88 -31.25
C LEU A 764 74.52 -32.90 -32.34
N LEU A 765 74.85 -32.45 -33.56
CA LEU A 765 75.09 -33.32 -34.74
C LEU A 765 73.92 -34.13 -35.17
N PHE A 766 72.70 -33.62 -34.96
CA PHE A 766 71.48 -34.27 -35.47
C PHE A 766 71.41 -34.16 -37.00
N SER A 767 71.21 -35.32 -37.69
CA SER A 767 70.97 -35.28 -39.12
C SER A 767 69.51 -34.87 -39.35
N LYS A 768 69.30 -33.83 -40.21
CA LYS A 768 67.96 -33.46 -40.70
C LYS A 768 67.33 -34.65 -41.43
N LYS A 769 66.37 -35.34 -40.77
CA LYS A 769 65.50 -36.36 -41.41
C LYS A 769 64.15 -35.84 -41.56
N THR A 770 63.37 -36.24 -42.51
CA THR A 770 62.05 -35.78 -42.94
C THR A 770 60.90 -36.01 -41.97
N LYS A 771 61.11 -36.56 -40.77
CA LYS A 771 60.15 -36.81 -39.71
C LYS A 771 60.81 -36.58 -38.35
N ASN A 772 60.78 -35.36 -37.90
CA ASN A 772 61.20 -35.00 -36.53
C ASN A 772 60.13 -35.38 -35.51
N LYS A 773 60.00 -36.67 -35.24
CA LYS A 773 59.00 -37.20 -34.31
C LYS A 773 59.64 -37.53 -32.96
N VAL A 774 59.09 -36.97 -31.89
CA VAL A 774 59.44 -37.29 -30.53
C VAL A 774 58.46 -38.34 -30.03
N ASP A 775 58.93 -39.50 -29.68
CA ASP A 775 58.09 -40.64 -29.27
C ASP A 775 57.34 -40.34 -27.98
N SER A 776 58.02 -39.78 -26.99
CA SER A 776 57.41 -39.32 -25.74
C SER A 776 58.31 -38.33 -25.00
N ILE A 777 57.67 -37.39 -24.30
CA ILE A 777 58.28 -36.47 -23.30
C ILE A 777 57.51 -36.69 -22.01
N SER A 778 58.29 -36.90 -20.89
CA SER A 778 57.69 -36.89 -19.56
C SER A 778 58.62 -36.12 -18.65
N ALA A 779 58.24 -34.85 -18.34
CA ALA A 779 58.99 -33.94 -17.52
C ALA A 779 58.26 -33.61 -16.25
N GLU A 780 58.94 -33.65 -15.14
CA GLU A 780 58.45 -33.18 -13.86
C GLU A 780 59.26 -31.99 -13.36
N MET A 781 58.61 -31.04 -12.68
CA MET A 781 59.25 -29.89 -12.15
C MET A 781 58.67 -29.50 -10.78
N THR A 782 59.47 -28.82 -9.99
CA THR A 782 59.04 -28.21 -8.73
C THR A 782 59.25 -26.70 -8.74
N LEU A 783 58.30 -26.01 -8.22
CA LEU A 783 58.29 -24.58 -8.06
C LEU A 783 58.62 -24.24 -6.61
N TYR A 784 59.63 -23.46 -6.38
CA TYR A 784 59.99 -23.05 -5.04
C TYR A 784 60.49 -21.59 -5.06
N LYS A 785 59.71 -20.68 -4.46
CA LYS A 785 59.99 -19.26 -4.49
C LYS A 785 60.01 -18.70 -5.93
N LYS A 786 61.16 -18.35 -6.46
CA LYS A 786 61.34 -17.86 -7.81
C LYS A 786 61.92 -18.87 -8.79
N GLU A 787 62.27 -20.04 -8.32
CA GLU A 787 62.98 -21.06 -9.09
C GLU A 787 62.06 -22.21 -9.46
N ILE A 788 62.22 -22.72 -10.64
CA ILE A 788 61.56 -23.93 -11.16
C ILE A 788 62.69 -24.96 -11.46
N ASP A 789 62.79 -25.96 -10.64
CA ASP A 789 63.74 -27.06 -10.87
C ASP A 789 63.07 -28.12 -11.75
N VAL A 790 63.59 -28.31 -12.94
CA VAL A 790 63.15 -29.35 -13.90
C VAL A 790 63.97 -30.62 -13.68
N TYR A 791 63.28 -31.65 -13.21
CA TYR A 791 63.93 -32.93 -12.98
C TYR A 791 64.45 -33.53 -14.31
N PRO A 792 65.59 -34.21 -14.26
CA PRO A 792 66.15 -34.81 -15.49
C PRO A 792 65.18 -35.85 -16.10
N PHE A 793 64.89 -35.63 -17.37
CA PHE A 793 63.99 -36.46 -18.19
C PHE A 793 64.70 -36.87 -19.51
N CYS A 794 64.16 -37.90 -20.18
CA CYS A 794 64.65 -38.29 -21.46
C CYS A 794 63.68 -37.93 -22.55
N VAL A 795 64.21 -37.45 -23.68
CA VAL A 795 63.51 -37.27 -24.95
C VAL A 795 64.07 -38.32 -25.92
N SER A 796 63.16 -39.13 -26.48
CA SER A 796 63.51 -40.10 -27.52
C SER A 796 63.01 -39.57 -28.86
N MET A 797 63.93 -39.49 -29.82
CA MET A 797 63.63 -38.98 -31.18
C MET A 797 64.37 -39.79 -32.18
N ASP A 798 63.68 -40.55 -33.00
CA ASP A 798 64.29 -41.56 -33.94
C ASP A 798 65.34 -42.44 -33.25
N ASN A 799 66.60 -42.33 -33.61
CA ASN A 799 67.71 -43.05 -32.99
C ASN A 799 68.47 -42.28 -31.91
N TYR A 800 67.96 -41.09 -31.56
CA TYR A 800 68.58 -40.26 -30.52
C TYR A 800 67.82 -40.34 -29.18
N MET A 801 68.61 -40.52 -28.15
CA MET A 801 68.15 -40.37 -26.78
C MET A 801 68.91 -39.23 -26.11
N VAL A 802 68.15 -38.27 -25.63
CA VAL A 802 68.64 -37.02 -24.99
C VAL A 802 68.13 -36.91 -23.58
N ALA A 803 69.01 -36.72 -22.61
CA ALA A 803 68.62 -36.38 -21.24
C ALA A 803 68.72 -34.87 -21.05
N ILE A 804 67.70 -34.29 -20.50
CA ILE A 804 67.56 -32.86 -20.24
C ILE A 804 67.21 -32.66 -18.79
N GLY A 805 67.83 -31.72 -18.13
CA GLY A 805 67.48 -31.31 -16.75
C GLY A 805 68.14 -29.98 -16.43
N GLY A 806 67.51 -29.19 -15.53
CA GLY A 806 68.09 -27.86 -15.21
C GLY A 806 67.12 -27.04 -14.39
N ARG A 807 67.35 -25.73 -14.44
CA ARG A 807 66.58 -24.74 -13.69
C ARG A 807 66.03 -23.63 -14.59
N HIS A 808 64.81 -23.24 -14.29
CA HIS A 808 64.15 -22.13 -14.92
C HIS A 808 63.70 -21.15 -13.82
N ASN A 809 63.79 -19.85 -14.06
CA ASN A 809 63.35 -18.83 -13.11
C ASN A 809 62.05 -18.18 -13.59
N LEU A 810 61.31 -17.53 -12.68
CA LEU A 810 60.10 -16.77 -13.04
C LEU A 810 60.36 -15.57 -13.93
N ASP A 811 61.58 -15.08 -14.00
CA ASP A 811 62.01 -14.00 -14.90
C ASP A 811 62.36 -14.48 -16.32
N MET A 812 61.99 -15.76 -16.63
CA MET A 812 62.27 -16.42 -17.92
C MET A 812 63.72 -16.72 -18.21
N SER A 813 64.65 -16.48 -17.25
CA SER A 813 66.01 -16.92 -17.36
C SER A 813 66.14 -18.44 -17.02
N PHE A 814 67.00 -19.19 -17.72
CA PHE A 814 67.12 -20.62 -17.52
C PHE A 814 68.57 -21.10 -17.70
N ASN A 815 68.82 -22.29 -17.17
CA ASN A 815 70.07 -23.00 -17.30
C ASN A 815 69.81 -24.53 -17.36
N TYR A 816 69.93 -25.09 -18.51
CA TYR A 816 69.67 -26.50 -18.77
C TYR A 816 70.96 -27.25 -19.22
N ASP A 817 71.08 -28.47 -18.70
CA ASP A 817 72.11 -29.44 -19.16
C ASP A 817 71.39 -30.41 -20.10
N VAL A 818 71.88 -30.47 -21.33
CA VAL A 818 71.33 -31.30 -22.38
C VAL A 818 72.45 -32.30 -22.76
N ASN A 819 72.14 -33.59 -22.52
CA ASN A 819 73.14 -34.65 -22.90
C ASN A 819 72.55 -35.60 -23.91
N VAL A 820 73.18 -35.72 -25.05
CA VAL A 820 72.94 -36.82 -26.02
C VAL A 820 73.49 -38.09 -25.43
N LEU A 821 72.64 -39.08 -25.18
CA LEU A 821 73.05 -40.38 -24.64
C LEU A 821 73.36 -41.44 -25.68
N SER A 822 72.72 -41.35 -26.87
CA SER A 822 72.81 -42.20 -28.01
C SER A 822 72.53 -41.45 -29.30
N PRO A 823 73.12 -41.66 -30.44
CA PRO A 823 74.23 -42.57 -30.69
C PRO A 823 75.62 -42.04 -30.29
N VAL A 824 75.70 -40.70 -30.05
CA VAL A 824 76.90 -40.00 -29.63
C VAL A 824 76.76 -39.51 -28.22
N TYR A 825 77.81 -39.72 -27.39
CA TYR A 825 77.73 -39.21 -26.00
C TYR A 825 78.41 -37.87 -25.91
N LEU A 826 77.47 -36.77 -25.81
CA LEU A 826 77.92 -35.39 -25.89
C LEU A 826 77.03 -34.52 -24.93
N GLY A 827 77.66 -33.59 -24.21
CA GLY A 827 76.96 -32.67 -23.28
C GLY A 827 77.03 -31.27 -23.81
N VAL A 828 75.90 -30.54 -23.63
CA VAL A 828 75.72 -29.12 -23.94
C VAL A 828 75.05 -28.45 -22.76
N ASN A 829 75.49 -27.30 -22.40
CA ASN A 829 74.79 -26.39 -21.50
C ASN A 829 74.08 -25.30 -22.29
N VAL A 830 72.83 -25.11 -22.02
CA VAL A 830 72.00 -24.04 -22.65
C VAL A 830 71.52 -23.11 -21.54
N SER A 831 71.91 -21.84 -21.61
CA SER A 831 71.60 -20.85 -20.57
C SER A 831 71.22 -19.49 -21.16
N GLY A 832 70.67 -18.61 -20.37
CA GLY A 832 70.24 -17.25 -20.77
C GLY A 832 68.71 -17.09 -20.73
N THR A 833 68.21 -16.26 -21.65
CA THR A 833 66.77 -16.10 -21.95
C THR A 833 66.46 -16.57 -23.36
N LEU A 834 65.17 -16.63 -23.74
CA LEU A 834 64.79 -16.99 -25.10
C LEU A 834 65.34 -16.07 -26.17
N ASP A 835 65.53 -14.79 -25.83
CA ASP A 835 66.05 -13.75 -26.75
C ASP A 835 67.58 -13.73 -26.79
N ASP A 836 68.23 -14.18 -25.73
CA ASP A 836 69.70 -14.20 -25.62
C ASP A 836 70.17 -15.60 -25.12
N LEU A 837 70.37 -16.52 -26.05
CA LEU A 837 70.75 -17.92 -25.80
C LEU A 837 72.25 -18.07 -25.85
N ASP A 838 72.81 -18.56 -24.75
CA ASP A 838 74.22 -19.00 -24.65
C ASP A 838 74.28 -20.53 -24.67
N ILE A 839 74.80 -21.11 -25.73
CA ILE A 839 74.86 -22.55 -25.92
C ILE A 839 76.35 -22.95 -25.95
N LYS A 840 76.83 -23.76 -24.98
CA LYS A 840 78.21 -24.15 -24.84
C LYS A 840 78.35 -25.68 -24.70
N LEU A 841 79.42 -26.23 -25.30
CA LEU A 841 79.84 -27.61 -25.03
C LEU A 841 80.17 -27.76 -23.54
N ALA A 842 79.64 -28.73 -22.89
CA ALA A 842 79.79 -29.00 -21.45
C ALA A 842 80.05 -30.49 -21.20
N PRO A 843 80.70 -30.86 -20.11
CA PRO A 843 80.77 -32.26 -19.73
C PRO A 843 79.38 -32.89 -19.55
N CYS A 844 79.24 -34.14 -19.95
CA CYS A 844 78.00 -34.86 -19.75
C CYS A 844 77.71 -35.01 -18.23
N LYS A 845 76.59 -34.47 -17.74
CA LYS A 845 76.12 -34.63 -16.35
C LYS A 845 75.33 -35.90 -16.11
N PHE A 846 74.72 -36.47 -17.17
CA PHE A 846 73.90 -37.67 -17.05
C PHE A 846 74.66 -38.87 -17.62
N ALA A 847 74.57 -40.01 -16.93
CA ALA A 847 75.25 -41.27 -17.38
C ALA A 847 74.69 -41.76 -18.72
N LYS A 848 75.46 -42.47 -19.49
CA LYS A 848 75.09 -42.97 -20.82
C LYS A 848 73.85 -43.90 -20.80
N ASP A 849 73.63 -44.57 -19.68
CA ASP A 849 72.48 -45.47 -19.39
C ASP A 849 71.45 -44.86 -18.46
N PHE A 850 71.45 -43.49 -18.40
CA PHE A 850 70.50 -42.72 -17.57
C PHE A 850 69.08 -43.13 -17.86
N LYS A 851 68.28 -43.35 -16.76
CA LYS A 851 66.86 -43.62 -16.81
C LYS A 851 66.20 -42.62 -15.86
N PRO A 852 65.21 -41.84 -16.37
CA PRO A 852 64.48 -40.87 -15.53
C PRO A 852 63.72 -41.60 -14.41
N ARG A 853 63.64 -40.97 -13.24
CA ARG A 853 62.80 -41.38 -12.10
C ARG A 853 61.63 -40.48 -12.00
N PHE A 854 60.44 -41.04 -11.93
CA PHE A 854 59.23 -40.33 -11.62
C PHE A 854 59.17 -39.99 -10.13
N HIS A 855 59.06 -38.74 -9.76
CA HIS A 855 58.99 -38.27 -8.40
C HIS A 855 57.54 -38.05 -7.89
N ARG A 856 56.59 -37.96 -8.83
CA ARG A 856 55.17 -37.72 -8.55
C ARG A 856 54.91 -36.49 -7.62
N LYS A 857 55.71 -35.47 -7.77
CA LYS A 857 55.63 -34.26 -6.93
C LYS A 857 54.29 -33.54 -7.08
N VAL A 858 53.78 -33.48 -8.32
CA VAL A 858 52.49 -32.87 -8.59
C VAL A 858 51.36 -33.64 -7.92
N ASP A 859 51.39 -34.95 -7.93
CA ASP A 859 50.39 -35.80 -7.24
C ASP A 859 50.42 -35.56 -5.74
N THR A 860 51.61 -35.41 -5.17
CA THR A 860 51.77 -35.09 -3.74
C THR A 860 51.21 -33.75 -3.39
N GLN A 861 51.55 -32.71 -4.16
CA GLN A 861 51.07 -31.35 -3.97
C GLN A 861 49.55 -31.26 -4.15
N SER A 862 49.00 -31.91 -5.17
CA SER A 862 47.55 -32.02 -5.40
C SER A 862 46.84 -32.69 -4.21
N ALA A 863 47.41 -33.80 -3.69
CA ALA A 863 46.87 -34.52 -2.54
C ALA A 863 46.89 -33.65 -1.26
N GLU A 864 47.98 -32.88 -1.06
CA GLU A 864 48.07 -31.92 0.06
C GLU A 864 47.01 -30.85 -0.01
N LEU A 865 46.79 -30.21 -1.19
CA LEU A 865 45.74 -29.22 -1.42
C LEU A 865 44.36 -29.82 -1.14
N ARG A 866 44.04 -30.97 -1.70
CA ARG A 866 42.77 -31.69 -1.45
C ARG A 866 42.58 -32.05 0.02
N SER A 867 43.67 -32.38 0.74
CA SER A 867 43.60 -32.60 2.20
C SER A 867 43.28 -31.33 2.97
N MET A 868 43.92 -30.19 2.62
CA MET A 868 43.63 -28.88 3.21
C MET A 868 42.16 -28.43 2.95
N ILE A 869 41.66 -28.62 1.74
CA ILE A 869 40.26 -28.36 1.38
C ILE A 869 39.35 -29.20 2.29
N ARG A 870 39.55 -30.50 2.34
CA ARG A 870 38.75 -31.39 3.20
C ARG A 870 38.79 -31.01 4.68
N GLU A 871 39.94 -30.59 5.20
CA GLU A 871 40.09 -30.15 6.58
C GLU A 871 39.33 -28.85 6.80
N SER A 872 39.42 -27.90 5.89
CA SER A 872 38.70 -26.62 5.95
C SER A 872 37.17 -26.80 5.91
N MET A 873 36.67 -27.75 5.11
CA MET A 873 35.24 -28.04 5.02
C MET A 873 34.71 -28.82 6.24
N ARG A 874 35.58 -29.60 6.92
CA ARG A 874 35.21 -30.38 8.13
C ARG A 874 35.19 -29.55 9.41
N ARG A 875 35.86 -28.41 9.49
CA ARG A 875 35.82 -27.55 10.66
C ARG A 875 34.36 -27.09 10.91
N ASN A 876 33.71 -27.73 11.84
CA ASN A 876 32.44 -27.31 12.33
C ASN A 876 32.63 -25.99 13.04
N VAL A 877 31.99 -24.95 12.55
CA VAL A 877 31.87 -23.68 13.25
C VAL A 877 31.12 -23.94 14.55
N LYS A 878 31.83 -24.16 15.64
CA LYS A 878 31.26 -24.05 16.98
C LYS A 878 31.11 -22.57 17.30
N LEU A 879 29.97 -22.02 16.92
CA LEU A 879 29.52 -20.70 17.37
C LEU A 879 28.62 -20.83 18.59
#